data_dde2eaafbdaf8af0d9f9ca2c0a9d1ba8
#
_entry.id   dde2eaafbdaf8af0d9f9ca2c0a9d1ba8
#
_cell.length_a   1.000
_cell.length_b   1.000
_cell.length_c   1.000
_cell.angle_alpha   90.00
_cell.angle_beta   90.00
_cell.angle_gamma   90.00
#
_symmetry.space_group_name_H-M   'P 1'
#
loop_
_entity.id
_entity.type
_entity.pdbx_description
1 polymer ?
#
loop_
_entity_poly.entity_id
_entity_poly.type
_entity_poly.pdbx_seq_one_letter_code
_entity_poly.pdbx_strand_id
1 'polypeptide(L)'
;ALVNMQEGLTSTILDSLGVNKKNIQQQIESSLEKKTYVTSLDMPKSNGNSQIYATPRAIDAIEKAQEETKRLHDEFIGTEHILIGILSIEDGDSYKIFQQFNINQENVYIALAEIRGNARVTDQRAESKYRSLEKYTVDLTRLAQMNKLDPVIGRDSEIRRVIQTITRRTKNNPVLIGNAGVGKTAIAEGLAQRIISNDVPDTLKNKKILSLDMGSLVAGAKFRGEFEERLKTVMDEVKNAKGEVILFIDELHNVVGAGAAEGAIDASNLMKPALARGELQCIGATTPEEYRSNIEQNAALERRFHPVWVEEPDIETTIEMLKILRPKYEAHHKVKIYDDAIVAASKLGDRYLTERNLPDKAIDLIDEAASKVRIDTQSMPKDLRVLEEKIRQLNDEEIAASEIVDYKKVAQLKMERLQAEENFNKQKKTWVKKEKITTNVERETIAEIIAGWTGIPVSQIVQDEANKLLDMEKIMTTKVIGQDNAITIIADAIRRSRSGIQDPKRPIGSFIFLGPTGVGKTELAKTLAEFMFDDRENMVRIDMSEYMEKHSVSRLIGSPPGYVGYNEGGQLTELVRRRPYQLILFDEIEKAHPDVFNILLQILEDGRLTDGSGRTVNFTNTIIIMTSNLGTTENPKDNIGFKSLTDNISDKEKLTTSIESALKSTFRPELINRIDEIVIFNKLNEEQMGEIIQLIINEVNSRLEEQEISIILSKSATKWLVENGFDKDYGARPLRRIIQRKIENPLSKEILLHNYTKDDQIKVDIKNGSLTFSKNGIEKSRKNKGVKQLVH
;
A
#
# COMPACT_ATOMS: atom_id res chain seq x y z
N ALA A 1 -18.75 32.01 -33.05
CA ALA A 1 -17.42 31.81 -32.49
C ALA A 1 -17.43 32.14 -31.00
N LEU A 2 -17.74 33.36 -30.55
CA LEU A 2 -17.68 33.79 -29.15
C LEU A 2 -18.50 32.89 -28.18
N VAL A 3 -19.71 32.48 -28.58
CA VAL A 3 -20.61 31.61 -27.78
C VAL A 3 -20.09 30.16 -27.67
N ASN A 4 -19.29 29.71 -28.66
CA ASN A 4 -18.74 28.35 -28.68
C ASN A 4 -17.35 28.24 -28.05
N MET A 5 -16.79 29.33 -27.55
CA MET A 5 -15.54 29.27 -26.79
C MET A 5 -15.81 28.62 -25.43
N GLN A 6 -15.12 27.57 -25.16
CA GLN A 6 -15.24 26.86 -23.84
C GLN A 6 -14.53 27.63 -22.72
N GLU A 7 -13.45 28.36 -23.09
CA GLU A 7 -12.67 29.21 -22.20
C GLU A 7 -12.64 30.64 -22.77
N GLY A 8 -12.96 31.65 -21.93
CA GLY A 8 -12.92 33.06 -22.29
C GLY A 8 -13.91 33.90 -21.51
N LEU A 9 -13.61 35.19 -21.38
CA LEU A 9 -14.39 36.14 -20.57
C LEU A 9 -15.84 36.24 -21.05
N THR A 10 -16.08 36.20 -22.35
CA THR A 10 -17.45 36.18 -22.92
C THR A 10 -18.25 34.98 -22.45
N SER A 11 -17.62 33.77 -22.36
CA SER A 11 -18.27 32.57 -21.85
C SER A 11 -18.71 32.74 -20.38
N THR A 12 -17.86 33.32 -19.58
CA THR A 12 -18.10 33.63 -18.17
C THR A 12 -19.18 34.69 -17.96
N ILE A 13 -19.19 35.74 -18.78
CA ILE A 13 -20.26 36.78 -18.78
C ILE A 13 -21.62 36.13 -19.07
N LEU A 14 -21.71 35.30 -20.08
CA LEU A 14 -22.95 34.62 -20.44
C LEU A 14 -23.44 33.68 -19.32
N ASP A 15 -22.55 33.01 -18.62
CA ASP A 15 -22.85 32.17 -17.47
C ASP A 15 -23.35 32.97 -16.27
N SER A 16 -22.73 34.14 -15.98
CA SER A 16 -23.15 35.02 -14.89
C SER A 16 -24.52 35.64 -15.14
N LEU A 17 -24.88 35.86 -16.40
CA LEU A 17 -26.21 36.32 -16.81
C LEU A 17 -27.26 35.18 -16.79
N GLY A 18 -26.89 33.94 -16.44
CA GLY A 18 -27.79 32.80 -16.35
C GLY A 18 -28.33 32.30 -17.70
N VAL A 19 -27.66 32.57 -18.78
CA VAL A 19 -28.13 32.27 -20.14
C VAL A 19 -27.61 30.93 -20.65
N ASN A 20 -28.51 30.09 -21.15
CA ASN A 20 -28.14 28.82 -21.76
C ASN A 20 -27.48 29.00 -23.13
N LYS A 21 -26.15 28.83 -23.20
CA LYS A 21 -25.33 28.96 -24.42
C LYS A 21 -25.85 28.11 -25.57
N LYS A 22 -26.37 26.90 -25.31
CA LYS A 22 -26.89 26.02 -26.37
C LYS A 22 -28.11 26.61 -27.08
N ASN A 23 -28.97 27.31 -26.33
CA ASN A 23 -30.16 27.96 -26.92
C ASN A 23 -29.76 29.14 -27.82
N ILE A 24 -28.79 29.94 -27.39
CA ILE A 24 -28.23 31.02 -28.25
C ILE A 24 -27.60 30.42 -29.49
N GLN A 25 -26.81 29.38 -29.37
CA GLN A 25 -26.16 28.69 -30.49
C GLN A 25 -27.19 28.19 -31.50
N GLN A 26 -28.24 27.51 -31.08
CA GLN A 26 -29.32 27.01 -31.93
C GLN A 26 -30.01 28.12 -32.67
N GLN A 27 -30.27 29.28 -32.00
CA GLN A 27 -30.87 30.42 -32.68
C GLN A 27 -29.94 31.11 -33.70
N ILE A 28 -28.62 31.18 -33.40
CA ILE A 28 -27.62 31.66 -34.34
C ILE A 28 -27.57 30.73 -35.57
N GLU A 29 -27.52 29.42 -35.37
CA GLU A 29 -27.50 28.44 -36.45
C GLU A 29 -28.78 28.52 -37.33
N SER A 30 -29.95 28.58 -36.69
CA SER A 30 -31.23 28.74 -37.41
C SER A 30 -31.33 30.06 -38.18
N SER A 31 -30.70 31.11 -37.67
CA SER A 31 -30.63 32.43 -38.37
C SER A 31 -29.65 32.39 -39.57
N LEU A 32 -28.58 31.60 -39.42
CA LEU A 32 -27.60 31.41 -40.50
C LEU A 32 -28.19 30.54 -41.63
N GLU A 33 -28.95 29.50 -41.31
CA GLU A 33 -29.61 28.62 -42.32
C GLU A 33 -30.66 29.36 -43.15
N LYS A 34 -31.31 30.39 -42.60
CA LYS A 34 -32.29 31.21 -43.34
C LYS A 34 -31.66 32.24 -44.29
N LYS A 35 -30.36 32.47 -44.18
CA LYS A 35 -29.66 33.36 -45.11
C LYS A 35 -29.14 32.56 -46.31
N THR A 36 -29.61 32.95 -47.48
CA THR A 36 -29.15 32.44 -48.76
C THR A 36 -27.68 32.79 -48.88
N TYR A 37 -26.82 31.78 -48.90
CA TYR A 37 -25.41 32.00 -49.26
C TYR A 37 -25.36 32.50 -50.69
N VAL A 38 -24.95 33.73 -50.89
CA VAL A 38 -24.50 34.24 -52.20
C VAL A 38 -23.18 33.45 -52.46
N THR A 39 -23.29 32.30 -53.07
CA THR A 39 -22.15 31.66 -53.75
C THR A 39 -21.66 32.58 -54.80
N SER A 40 -20.54 33.23 -54.62
CA SER A 40 -19.84 34.04 -55.60
C SER A 40 -19.36 33.14 -56.75
N LEU A 41 -20.24 32.99 -57.75
CA LEU A 41 -19.94 32.29 -58.99
C LEU A 41 -19.07 33.16 -59.93
N ASP A 42 -18.70 34.38 -59.52
CA ASP A 42 -17.94 35.35 -60.32
C ASP A 42 -16.69 35.90 -59.59
N MET A 43 -15.85 35.03 -59.02
CA MET A 43 -14.53 35.49 -58.66
C MET A 43 -13.44 34.73 -59.43
N PRO A 44 -12.46 35.43 -60.04
CA PRO A 44 -11.37 34.78 -60.74
C PRO A 44 -10.54 33.95 -59.75
N LYS A 45 -10.28 32.70 -60.14
CA LYS A 45 -9.37 31.82 -59.44
C LYS A 45 -7.97 32.40 -59.38
N SER A 46 -7.58 33.06 -58.29
CA SER A 46 -6.21 33.43 -58.01
C SER A 46 -5.62 32.53 -56.90
N ASN A 47 -4.47 32.03 -57.18
CA ASN A 47 -3.59 31.18 -56.45
C ASN A 47 -3.70 31.19 -54.88
N GLY A 48 -4.13 30.12 -54.33
CA GLY A 48 -3.53 29.50 -53.11
C GLY A 48 -3.74 30.15 -51.76
N ASN A 49 -4.34 31.35 -51.58
CA ASN A 49 -4.68 31.94 -50.27
C ASN A 49 -6.13 32.41 -50.30
N SER A 50 -7.00 31.70 -49.61
CA SER A 50 -8.38 32.15 -49.36
C SER A 50 -8.33 33.33 -48.38
N GLN A 51 -8.34 34.55 -48.89
CA GLN A 51 -8.51 35.75 -48.07
C GLN A 51 -9.97 35.78 -47.59
N ILE A 52 -10.16 35.70 -46.31
CA ILE A 52 -11.47 35.91 -45.67
C ILE A 52 -11.71 37.41 -45.56
N TYR A 53 -12.69 37.90 -46.29
CA TYR A 53 -13.10 39.31 -46.19
C TYR A 53 -14.13 39.47 -45.10
N ALA A 54 -13.85 40.39 -44.16
CA ALA A 54 -14.82 40.76 -43.14
C ALA A 54 -15.97 41.57 -43.77
N THR A 55 -17.19 41.32 -43.36
CA THR A 55 -18.33 42.14 -43.75
C THR A 55 -18.23 43.53 -43.12
N PRO A 56 -18.83 44.58 -43.75
CA PRO A 56 -18.80 45.95 -43.20
C PRO A 56 -19.26 45.97 -41.73
N ARG A 57 -20.27 45.23 -41.35
CA ARG A 57 -20.76 45.11 -39.97
C ARG A 57 -19.77 44.45 -39.02
N ALA A 58 -18.95 43.50 -39.53
CA ALA A 58 -17.90 42.89 -38.71
C ALA A 58 -16.76 43.91 -38.48
N ILE A 59 -16.48 44.77 -39.45
CA ILE A 59 -15.50 45.82 -39.30
C ILE A 59 -16.00 46.87 -38.27
N ASP A 60 -17.25 47.28 -38.37
CA ASP A 60 -17.88 48.20 -37.40
C ASP A 60 -17.86 47.65 -35.98
N ALA A 61 -18.12 46.34 -35.80
CA ALA A 61 -18.05 45.66 -34.51
C ALA A 61 -16.64 45.68 -33.91
N ILE A 62 -15.59 45.50 -34.75
CA ILE A 62 -14.19 45.57 -34.34
C ILE A 62 -13.79 47.01 -33.99
N GLU A 63 -14.25 47.99 -34.77
CA GLU A 63 -14.00 49.41 -34.50
C GLU A 63 -14.66 49.82 -33.16
N LYS A 64 -15.90 49.44 -32.92
CA LYS A 64 -16.56 49.64 -31.65
C LYS A 64 -15.85 48.94 -30.50
N ALA A 65 -15.38 47.71 -30.68
CA ALA A 65 -14.56 46.99 -29.69
C ALA A 65 -13.26 47.74 -29.36
N GLN A 66 -12.64 48.38 -30.35
CA GLN A 66 -11.45 49.20 -30.16
C GLN A 66 -11.75 50.50 -29.41
N GLU A 67 -12.94 51.13 -29.64
CA GLU A 67 -13.39 52.31 -28.86
C GLU A 67 -13.57 51.91 -27.40
N GLU A 68 -14.20 50.74 -27.14
CA GLU A 68 -14.41 50.22 -25.76
C GLU A 68 -13.10 49.85 -25.05
N THR A 69 -12.12 49.32 -25.80
CA THR A 69 -10.78 49.05 -25.24
C THR A 69 -10.14 50.34 -24.72
N LYS A 70 -10.26 51.43 -25.46
CA LYS A 70 -9.78 52.75 -25.01
C LYS A 70 -10.56 53.31 -23.83
N ARG A 71 -11.88 53.09 -23.80
CA ARG A 71 -12.78 53.54 -22.73
C ARG A 71 -12.50 52.83 -21.40
N LEU A 72 -12.19 51.52 -21.49
CA LEU A 72 -11.83 50.70 -20.33
C LEU A 72 -10.33 50.82 -19.95
N HIS A 73 -9.58 51.59 -20.66
CA HIS A 73 -8.13 51.79 -20.51
C HIS A 73 -7.32 50.52 -20.64
N ASP A 74 -7.73 49.64 -21.53
CA ASP A 74 -7.07 48.39 -21.86
C ASP A 74 -6.09 48.56 -23.02
N GLU A 75 -5.02 47.73 -23.10
CA GLU A 75 -4.01 47.79 -24.16
C GLU A 75 -4.33 46.83 -25.31
N PHE A 76 -5.11 45.79 -25.07
CA PHE A 76 -5.49 44.78 -26.07
C PHE A 76 -6.99 44.59 -26.14
N ILE A 77 -7.49 44.27 -27.33
CA ILE A 77 -8.90 43.91 -27.56
C ILE A 77 -9.14 42.50 -27.09
N GLY A 78 -9.91 42.33 -25.97
CA GLY A 78 -10.37 41.03 -25.47
C GLY A 78 -11.70 40.60 -26.11
N THR A 79 -12.15 39.37 -25.79
CA THR A 79 -13.41 38.80 -26.27
C THR A 79 -14.64 39.58 -25.76
N GLU A 80 -14.54 40.16 -24.56
CA GLU A 80 -15.53 41.04 -23.97
C GLU A 80 -15.74 42.32 -24.78
N HIS A 81 -14.64 42.94 -25.27
CA HIS A 81 -14.73 44.14 -26.08
C HIS A 81 -15.45 43.86 -27.38
N ILE A 82 -15.16 42.69 -27.99
CA ILE A 82 -15.85 42.25 -29.21
C ILE A 82 -17.35 41.97 -28.91
N LEU A 83 -17.68 41.39 -27.77
CA LEU A 83 -19.07 41.17 -27.37
C LEU A 83 -19.82 42.51 -27.24
N ILE A 84 -19.21 43.52 -26.56
CA ILE A 84 -19.77 44.83 -26.38
C ILE A 84 -19.89 45.54 -27.75
N GLY A 85 -18.87 45.41 -28.60
CA GLY A 85 -18.89 45.93 -29.96
C GLY A 85 -20.02 45.38 -30.82
N ILE A 86 -20.30 44.08 -30.73
CA ILE A 86 -21.45 43.45 -31.41
C ILE A 86 -22.77 43.97 -30.84
N LEU A 87 -22.88 44.17 -29.52
CA LEU A 87 -24.09 44.71 -28.88
C LEU A 87 -24.30 46.20 -29.16
N SER A 88 -23.29 46.93 -29.64
CA SER A 88 -23.39 48.34 -30.03
C SER A 88 -23.99 48.55 -31.41
N ILE A 89 -24.18 47.47 -32.20
CA ILE A 89 -24.73 47.53 -33.57
C ILE A 89 -26.19 47.06 -33.54
N GLU A 90 -27.11 47.99 -33.34
CA GLU A 90 -28.55 47.74 -33.15
C GLU A 90 -29.26 47.08 -34.35
N ASP A 91 -28.74 47.30 -35.57
CA ASP A 91 -29.30 46.73 -36.82
C ASP A 91 -28.89 45.29 -37.08
N GLY A 92 -28.03 44.71 -36.26
CA GLY A 92 -27.48 43.36 -36.43
C GLY A 92 -28.41 42.22 -36.02
N ASP A 93 -28.40 41.11 -36.76
CA ASP A 93 -29.14 39.91 -36.34
C ASP A 93 -28.60 39.37 -35.01
N SER A 94 -27.29 39.50 -34.79
CA SER A 94 -26.66 39.15 -33.52
C SER A 94 -27.24 39.93 -32.33
N TYR A 95 -27.43 41.25 -32.52
CA TYR A 95 -28.07 42.13 -31.53
C TYR A 95 -29.48 41.65 -31.19
N LYS A 96 -30.30 41.34 -32.20
CA LYS A 96 -31.68 40.85 -32.03
C LYS A 96 -31.71 39.52 -31.26
N ILE A 97 -30.77 38.60 -31.55
CA ILE A 97 -30.64 37.34 -30.87
C ILE A 97 -30.28 37.57 -29.38
N PHE A 98 -29.25 38.36 -29.11
CA PHE A 98 -28.85 38.69 -27.74
C PHE A 98 -29.94 39.39 -26.94
N GLN A 99 -30.69 40.31 -27.54
CA GLN A 99 -31.84 40.98 -26.92
C GLN A 99 -32.93 39.95 -26.49
N GLN A 100 -33.21 38.92 -27.28
CA GLN A 100 -34.17 37.86 -26.89
C GLN A 100 -33.79 37.12 -25.63
N PHE A 101 -32.50 37.07 -25.29
CA PHE A 101 -31.99 36.45 -24.07
C PHE A 101 -31.70 37.50 -22.96
N ASN A 102 -32.21 38.73 -23.15
CA ASN A 102 -32.01 39.85 -22.22
C ASN A 102 -30.50 40.19 -22.00
N ILE A 103 -29.69 39.96 -23.03
CA ILE A 103 -28.28 40.34 -23.04
C ILE A 103 -28.16 41.71 -23.71
N ASN A 104 -27.99 42.74 -22.87
CA ASN A 104 -27.78 44.12 -23.31
C ASN A 104 -26.44 44.63 -22.79
N GLN A 105 -25.97 45.80 -23.33
CA GLN A 105 -24.70 46.38 -22.92
C GLN A 105 -24.61 46.61 -21.42
N GLU A 106 -25.69 47.13 -20.80
CA GLU A 106 -25.71 47.44 -19.36
C GLU A 106 -25.48 46.20 -18.50
N ASN A 107 -26.20 45.12 -18.80
CA ASN A 107 -26.03 43.83 -18.09
C ASN A 107 -24.64 43.25 -18.27
N VAL A 108 -24.07 43.39 -19.46
CA VAL A 108 -22.69 42.94 -19.75
C VAL A 108 -21.66 43.78 -18.98
N TYR A 109 -21.84 45.09 -18.86
CA TYR A 109 -20.96 45.90 -18.04
C TYR A 109 -21.07 45.59 -16.56
N ILE A 110 -22.25 45.33 -16.03
CA ILE A 110 -22.43 44.89 -14.63
C ILE A 110 -21.68 43.57 -14.40
N ALA A 111 -21.91 42.57 -15.25
CA ALA A 111 -21.23 41.28 -15.18
C ALA A 111 -19.71 41.42 -15.34
N LEU A 112 -19.26 42.29 -16.24
CA LEU A 112 -17.85 42.58 -16.48
C LEU A 112 -17.22 43.23 -15.24
N ALA A 113 -17.87 44.14 -14.58
CA ALA A 113 -17.40 44.78 -13.36
C ALA A 113 -17.29 43.77 -12.20
N GLU A 114 -18.22 42.87 -12.09
CA GLU A 114 -18.18 41.78 -11.07
C GLU A 114 -17.02 40.79 -11.34
N ILE A 115 -16.76 40.45 -12.61
CA ILE A 115 -15.75 39.47 -13.00
C ILE A 115 -14.34 40.08 -13.00
N ARG A 116 -14.16 41.26 -13.54
CA ARG A 116 -12.84 41.90 -13.72
C ARG A 116 -12.43 42.76 -12.52
N GLY A 117 -13.38 43.27 -11.75
CA GLY A 117 -13.09 44.31 -10.76
C GLY A 117 -12.32 45.47 -11.37
N ASN A 118 -11.14 45.80 -10.83
CA ASN A 118 -10.27 46.87 -11.32
C ASN A 118 -9.12 46.40 -12.24
N ALA A 119 -9.15 45.12 -12.67
CA ALA A 119 -8.09 44.58 -13.51
C ALA A 119 -8.15 45.07 -14.96
N ARG A 120 -6.97 45.41 -15.56
CA ARG A 120 -6.86 45.90 -16.95
C ARG A 120 -6.25 44.83 -17.84
N VAL A 121 -6.61 44.82 -19.11
CA VAL A 121 -6.06 43.93 -20.11
C VAL A 121 -4.74 44.57 -20.63
N THR A 122 -3.64 44.19 -19.99
CA THR A 122 -2.28 44.66 -20.34
C THR A 122 -1.48 43.62 -21.10
N ASP A 123 -2.05 42.44 -21.36
CA ASP A 123 -1.37 41.31 -21.98
C ASP A 123 -2.33 40.54 -22.89
N GLN A 124 -1.84 39.94 -23.98
CA GLN A 124 -2.61 39.12 -24.91
C GLN A 124 -3.24 37.90 -24.27
N ARG A 125 -2.76 37.48 -23.08
CA ARG A 125 -3.27 36.36 -22.30
C ARG A 125 -4.07 36.77 -21.06
N ALA A 126 -4.51 38.01 -20.97
CA ALA A 126 -5.20 38.54 -19.81
C ALA A 126 -6.47 37.75 -19.44
N GLU A 127 -7.18 37.20 -20.43
CA GLU A 127 -8.39 36.39 -20.21
C GLU A 127 -8.13 35.11 -19.37
N SER A 128 -6.95 34.50 -19.45
CA SER A 128 -6.57 33.33 -18.65
C SER A 128 -6.28 33.65 -17.19
N LYS A 129 -6.16 34.92 -16.84
CA LYS A 129 -5.83 35.42 -15.48
C LYS A 129 -7.05 35.64 -14.60
N TYR A 130 -8.24 35.74 -15.21
CA TYR A 130 -9.46 36.01 -14.45
C TYR A 130 -9.99 34.72 -13.78
N ARG A 131 -10.40 34.81 -12.48
CA ARG A 131 -10.89 33.71 -11.67
C ARG A 131 -9.89 32.57 -11.45
N SER A 132 -8.62 32.91 -11.31
CA SER A 132 -7.56 31.93 -11.03
C SER A 132 -7.79 31.18 -9.74
N LEU A 133 -8.40 31.79 -8.72
CA LEU A 133 -8.79 31.10 -7.49
C LEU A 133 -9.79 29.97 -7.77
N GLU A 134 -10.84 30.20 -8.56
CA GLU A 134 -11.82 29.16 -8.88
C GLU A 134 -11.21 28.02 -9.73
N LYS A 135 -10.20 28.33 -10.56
CA LYS A 135 -9.56 27.36 -11.46
C LYS A 135 -8.52 26.50 -10.76
N TYR A 136 -7.77 27.06 -9.82
CA TYR A 136 -6.61 26.43 -9.19
C TYR A 136 -6.79 26.13 -7.72
N THR A 137 -8.00 26.34 -7.17
CA THR A 137 -8.32 26.02 -5.78
C THR A 137 -9.64 25.29 -5.65
N VAL A 138 -9.76 24.50 -4.60
CA VAL A 138 -11.00 23.83 -4.18
C VAL A 138 -11.52 24.56 -2.94
N ASP A 139 -12.75 25.06 -3.00
CA ASP A 139 -13.40 25.75 -1.88
C ASP A 139 -13.93 24.73 -0.85
N LEU A 140 -13.15 24.50 0.22
CA LEU A 140 -13.53 23.58 1.32
C LEU A 140 -14.75 24.10 2.08
N THR A 141 -14.92 25.41 2.22
CA THR A 141 -16.07 26.00 2.91
C THR A 141 -17.37 25.76 2.14
N ARG A 142 -17.34 25.87 0.82
CA ARG A 142 -18.47 25.51 -0.05
C ARG A 142 -18.78 24.01 -0.01
N LEU A 143 -17.76 23.15 0.00
CA LEU A 143 -17.96 21.71 0.14
C LEU A 143 -18.57 21.36 1.50
N ALA A 144 -18.13 22.02 2.59
CA ALA A 144 -18.74 21.88 3.91
C ALA A 144 -20.22 22.28 3.91
N GLN A 145 -20.56 23.39 3.28
CA GLN A 145 -21.95 23.86 3.16
C GLN A 145 -22.83 22.87 2.38
N MET A 146 -22.26 22.17 1.40
CA MET A 146 -22.94 21.13 0.62
C MET A 146 -22.96 19.77 1.32
N ASN A 147 -22.45 19.65 2.55
CA ASN A 147 -22.26 18.38 3.27
C ASN A 147 -21.49 17.30 2.48
N LYS A 148 -20.50 17.72 1.67
CA LYS A 148 -19.68 16.82 0.87
C LYS A 148 -18.38 16.43 1.56
N LEU A 149 -18.00 17.11 2.64
CA LEU A 149 -16.84 16.76 3.44
C LEU A 149 -17.17 15.66 4.44
N ASP A 150 -16.13 14.91 4.81
CA ASP A 150 -16.24 13.91 5.86
C ASP A 150 -16.26 14.59 7.26
N PRO A 151 -17.03 14.09 8.21
CA PRO A 151 -17.03 14.62 9.57
C PRO A 151 -15.66 14.35 10.23
N VAL A 152 -15.09 15.39 10.83
CA VAL A 152 -13.79 15.33 11.48
C VAL A 152 -13.93 15.10 12.98
N ILE A 153 -13.27 14.06 13.48
CA ILE A 153 -13.36 13.60 14.87
C ILE A 153 -11.97 13.46 15.47
N GLY A 154 -11.86 13.69 16.78
CA GLY A 154 -10.62 13.49 17.51
C GLY A 154 -9.52 14.50 17.18
N ARG A 155 -9.86 15.61 16.51
CA ARG A 155 -8.90 16.67 16.12
C ARG A 155 -9.26 18.05 16.70
N ASP A 156 -10.05 18.07 17.74
CA ASP A 156 -10.53 19.32 18.35
C ASP A 156 -9.39 20.18 18.93
N SER A 157 -8.35 19.53 19.48
CA SER A 157 -7.20 20.22 20.05
C SER A 157 -6.37 20.89 18.97
N GLU A 158 -6.13 20.21 17.85
CA GLU A 158 -5.35 20.71 16.73
C GLU A 158 -6.11 21.83 16.00
N ILE A 159 -7.42 21.65 15.76
CA ILE A 159 -8.26 22.69 15.15
C ILE A 159 -8.28 23.94 16.03
N ARG A 160 -8.43 23.83 17.35
CA ARG A 160 -8.34 24.96 18.28
C ARG A 160 -6.98 25.65 18.19
N ARG A 161 -5.90 24.90 18.10
CA ARG A 161 -4.54 25.42 17.96
C ARG A 161 -4.34 26.16 16.64
N VAL A 162 -4.90 25.65 15.56
CA VAL A 162 -4.94 26.31 14.23
C VAL A 162 -5.70 27.64 14.35
N ILE A 163 -6.89 27.66 14.93
CA ILE A 163 -7.71 28.85 15.16
C ILE A 163 -6.92 29.89 15.98
N GLN A 164 -6.33 29.45 17.09
CA GLN A 164 -5.51 30.33 17.93
C GLN A 164 -4.31 30.92 17.18
N THR A 165 -3.70 30.15 16.30
CA THR A 165 -2.56 30.60 15.50
C THR A 165 -2.97 31.62 14.46
N ILE A 166 -4.05 31.36 13.70
CA ILE A 166 -4.54 32.27 12.64
C ILE A 166 -4.96 33.63 13.21
N THR A 167 -5.43 33.66 14.46
CA THR A 167 -5.85 34.91 15.12
C THR A 167 -4.70 35.70 15.75
N ARG A 168 -3.47 35.22 15.72
CA ARG A 168 -2.29 35.94 16.21
C ARG A 168 -1.97 37.15 15.34
N ARG A 169 -1.33 38.15 15.94
CA ARG A 169 -0.81 39.32 15.22
C ARG A 169 0.43 39.03 14.39
N THR A 170 1.26 38.08 14.83
CA THR A 170 2.51 37.66 14.18
C THR A 170 2.58 36.14 14.23
N LYS A 171 3.30 35.50 13.28
CA LYS A 171 3.35 34.04 13.12
C LYS A 171 1.92 33.43 13.04
N ASN A 172 1.08 34.06 12.23
CA ASN A 172 -0.35 33.72 12.10
C ASN A 172 -0.64 32.68 11.02
N ASN A 173 0.39 32.05 10.46
CA ASN A 173 0.24 30.96 9.49
C ASN A 173 0.62 29.64 10.17
N PRO A 174 -0.33 28.79 10.53
CA PRO A 174 -0.04 27.47 11.09
C PRO A 174 0.51 26.53 10.02
N VAL A 175 1.47 25.68 10.41
CA VAL A 175 1.92 24.54 9.61
C VAL A 175 1.60 23.27 10.36
N LEU A 176 0.78 22.42 9.79
CA LEU A 176 0.44 21.10 10.29
C LEU A 176 1.61 20.15 9.98
N ILE A 177 2.28 19.69 11.02
CA ILE A 177 3.45 18.81 10.92
C ILE A 177 3.09 17.43 11.45
N GLY A 178 3.19 16.42 10.62
CA GLY A 178 2.92 15.05 11.00
C GLY A 178 3.22 14.08 9.87
N ASN A 179 3.32 12.81 10.20
CA ASN A 179 3.59 11.76 9.22
C ASN A 179 2.50 11.70 8.13
N ALA A 180 2.79 11.01 7.02
CA ALA A 180 1.77 10.76 6.00
C ALA A 180 0.62 9.92 6.60
N GLY A 181 -0.62 10.24 6.22
CA GLY A 181 -1.80 9.47 6.64
C GLY A 181 -2.35 9.77 8.04
N VAL A 182 -1.75 10.72 8.82
CA VAL A 182 -2.30 11.06 10.16
C VAL A 182 -3.53 11.98 10.11
N GLY A 183 -3.98 12.43 8.94
CA GLY A 183 -5.18 13.25 8.79
C GLY A 183 -4.93 14.76 8.86
N LYS A 184 -3.80 15.26 8.36
CA LYS A 184 -3.50 16.71 8.32
C LYS A 184 -4.53 17.50 7.51
N THR A 185 -4.93 17.01 6.36
CA THR A 185 -5.94 17.63 5.47
C THR A 185 -7.30 17.71 6.14
N ALA A 186 -7.70 16.68 6.92
CA ALA A 186 -8.93 16.64 7.68
C ALA A 186 -9.05 17.79 8.69
N ILE A 187 -7.94 18.30 9.23
CA ILE A 187 -7.96 19.45 10.16
C ILE A 187 -8.41 20.73 9.45
N ALA A 188 -7.99 20.94 8.19
CA ALA A 188 -8.44 22.08 7.38
C ALA A 188 -9.91 21.94 7.00
N GLU A 189 -10.37 20.73 6.68
CA GLU A 189 -11.77 20.41 6.41
C GLU A 189 -12.64 20.61 7.67
N GLY A 190 -12.18 20.15 8.83
CA GLY A 190 -12.84 20.36 10.10
C GLY A 190 -12.95 21.84 10.47
N LEU A 191 -11.93 22.64 10.17
CA LEU A 191 -12.01 24.09 10.35
C LEU A 191 -13.06 24.71 9.42
N ALA A 192 -13.16 24.26 8.16
CA ALA A 192 -14.19 24.72 7.22
C ALA A 192 -15.60 24.37 7.71
N GLN A 193 -15.81 23.17 8.27
CA GLN A 193 -17.08 22.76 8.89
C GLN A 193 -17.45 23.64 10.08
N ARG A 194 -16.48 23.98 10.95
CA ARG A 194 -16.71 24.88 12.10
C ARG A 194 -17.00 26.31 11.66
N ILE A 195 -16.43 26.82 10.59
CA ILE A 195 -16.76 28.13 10.03
C ILE A 195 -18.23 28.16 9.60
N ILE A 196 -18.69 27.13 8.89
CA ILE A 196 -20.08 27.03 8.43
C ILE A 196 -21.08 26.88 9.60
N SER A 197 -20.70 26.10 10.62
CA SER A 197 -21.53 25.93 11.83
C SER A 197 -21.46 27.13 12.79
N ASN A 198 -20.70 28.18 12.45
CA ASN A 198 -20.45 29.36 13.31
C ASN A 198 -19.75 29.02 14.65
N ASP A 199 -19.08 27.89 14.75
CA ASP A 199 -18.30 27.47 15.93
C ASP A 199 -16.85 27.97 15.85
N VAL A 200 -16.69 29.26 15.54
CA VAL A 200 -15.39 29.94 15.43
C VAL A 200 -15.49 31.38 15.95
N PRO A 201 -14.39 32.01 16.37
CA PRO A 201 -14.36 33.42 16.73
C PRO A 201 -14.89 34.33 15.62
N ASP A 202 -15.43 35.49 15.95
CA ASP A 202 -16.05 36.43 14.99
C ASP A 202 -15.11 36.84 13.86
N THR A 203 -13.82 36.83 14.12
CA THR A 203 -12.78 37.14 13.10
C THR A 203 -12.67 36.11 11.99
N LEU A 204 -13.27 34.91 12.15
CA LEU A 204 -13.21 33.82 11.19
C LEU A 204 -14.57 33.47 10.58
N LYS A 205 -15.68 33.97 11.09
CA LYS A 205 -17.05 33.57 10.67
C LYS A 205 -17.34 33.73 9.18
N ASN A 206 -16.73 34.73 8.53
CA ASN A 206 -17.00 35.02 7.12
C ASN A 206 -15.83 34.63 6.19
N LYS A 207 -14.85 33.88 6.70
CA LYS A 207 -13.70 33.51 5.90
C LYS A 207 -13.97 32.23 5.09
N LYS A 208 -13.36 32.17 3.91
CA LYS A 208 -13.36 31.02 3.04
C LYS A 208 -12.02 30.28 3.15
N ILE A 209 -12.05 28.96 3.21
CA ILE A 209 -10.85 28.13 3.14
C ILE A 209 -10.78 27.55 1.74
N LEU A 210 -9.73 27.94 1.01
CA LEU A 210 -9.45 27.49 -0.35
C LEU A 210 -8.23 26.57 -0.33
N SER A 211 -8.38 25.33 -0.74
CA SER A 211 -7.27 24.37 -0.90
C SER A 211 -6.61 24.57 -2.24
N LEU A 212 -5.30 24.86 -2.26
CA LEU A 212 -4.53 25.04 -3.48
C LEU A 212 -4.25 23.69 -4.15
N ASP A 213 -4.68 23.58 -5.41
CA ASP A 213 -4.40 22.39 -6.23
C ASP A 213 -3.11 22.58 -7.03
N MET A 214 -2.03 22.01 -6.49
CA MET A 214 -0.72 22.06 -7.12
C MET A 214 -0.70 21.30 -8.45
N GLY A 215 -1.47 20.22 -8.57
CA GLY A 215 -1.59 19.45 -9.80
C GLY A 215 -2.14 20.28 -10.94
N SER A 216 -3.21 21.04 -10.71
CA SER A 216 -3.82 21.93 -11.68
C SER A 216 -2.93 23.12 -12.05
N LEU A 217 -2.13 23.62 -11.13
CA LEU A 217 -1.16 24.68 -11.40
C LEU A 217 -0.04 24.24 -12.36
N VAL A 218 0.43 23.01 -12.22
CA VAL A 218 1.52 22.45 -13.03
C VAL A 218 1.00 21.86 -14.34
N ALA A 219 -0.23 21.32 -14.37
CA ALA A 219 -0.80 20.68 -15.54
C ALA A 219 -0.84 21.63 -16.76
N GLY A 220 -0.25 21.16 -17.86
CA GLY A 220 -0.21 21.93 -19.13
C GLY A 220 0.76 23.11 -19.15
N ALA A 221 1.51 23.38 -18.08
CA ALA A 221 2.59 24.36 -18.10
C ALA A 221 3.80 23.80 -18.87
N LYS A 222 4.08 24.35 -20.07
CA LYS A 222 5.22 23.93 -20.90
C LYS A 222 6.54 24.55 -20.42
N PHE A 223 6.47 25.68 -19.75
CA PHE A 223 7.63 26.43 -19.28
C PHE A 223 7.44 26.83 -17.81
N ARG A 224 8.56 26.92 -17.10
CA ARG A 224 8.64 27.36 -15.69
C ARG A 224 7.91 28.70 -15.44
N GLY A 225 8.04 29.67 -16.34
CA GLY A 225 7.39 30.98 -16.19
C GLY A 225 5.86 30.94 -16.18
N GLU A 226 5.24 29.92 -16.82
CA GLU A 226 3.77 29.80 -16.84
C GLU A 226 3.23 29.37 -15.46
N PHE A 227 3.92 28.49 -14.75
CA PHE A 227 3.58 28.11 -13.38
C PHE A 227 3.74 29.30 -12.42
N GLU A 228 4.86 30.02 -12.50
CA GLU A 228 5.13 31.18 -11.66
C GLU A 228 4.08 32.26 -11.89
N GLU A 229 3.65 32.49 -13.14
CA GLU A 229 2.61 33.47 -13.51
C GLU A 229 1.23 33.03 -12.94
N ARG A 230 0.85 31.75 -13.04
CA ARG A 230 -0.41 31.22 -12.48
C ARG A 230 -0.43 31.38 -10.95
N LEU A 231 0.64 30.96 -10.27
CA LEU A 231 0.75 31.09 -8.82
C LEU A 231 0.71 32.57 -8.39
N LYS A 232 1.41 33.44 -9.10
CA LYS A 232 1.37 34.88 -8.85
C LYS A 232 -0.04 35.43 -8.98
N THR A 233 -0.79 35.04 -10.02
CA THR A 233 -2.17 35.47 -10.21
C THR A 233 -3.08 35.01 -9.08
N VAL A 234 -2.97 33.75 -8.63
CA VAL A 234 -3.69 33.23 -7.46
C VAL A 234 -3.36 34.08 -6.21
N MET A 235 -2.07 34.35 -5.99
CA MET A 235 -1.63 35.16 -4.85
C MET A 235 -2.15 36.60 -4.89
N ASP A 236 -2.22 37.20 -6.05
CA ASP A 236 -2.74 38.56 -6.22
C ASP A 236 -4.27 38.60 -6.02
N GLU A 237 -5.02 37.57 -6.43
CA GLU A 237 -6.44 37.45 -6.12
C GLU A 237 -6.70 37.23 -4.60
N VAL A 238 -5.89 36.41 -3.93
CA VAL A 238 -5.98 36.21 -2.46
C VAL A 238 -5.72 37.54 -1.72
N LYS A 239 -4.72 38.33 -2.16
CA LYS A 239 -4.48 39.68 -1.59
C LYS A 239 -5.68 40.60 -1.79
N ASN A 240 -6.27 40.60 -3.00
CA ASN A 240 -7.42 41.45 -3.33
C ASN A 240 -8.68 41.09 -2.52
N ALA A 241 -8.77 39.85 -2.02
CA ALA A 241 -9.82 39.40 -1.11
C ALA A 241 -9.66 39.94 0.33
N LYS A 242 -8.68 40.82 0.59
CA LYS A 242 -8.51 41.58 1.86
C LYS A 242 -8.63 40.76 3.14
N GLY A 243 -8.14 39.52 3.13
CA GLY A 243 -8.12 38.63 4.27
C GLY A 243 -9.41 37.83 4.52
N GLU A 244 -10.35 37.82 3.59
CA GLU A 244 -11.53 36.93 3.62
C GLU A 244 -11.19 35.48 3.25
N VAL A 245 -10.03 35.26 2.62
CA VAL A 245 -9.56 33.97 2.14
C VAL A 245 -8.41 33.48 3.01
N ILE A 246 -8.49 32.20 3.44
CA ILE A 246 -7.41 31.42 4.03
C ILE A 246 -7.02 30.36 3.02
N LEU A 247 -5.76 30.37 2.59
CA LEU A 247 -5.26 29.40 1.62
C LEU A 247 -4.74 28.16 2.36
N PHE A 248 -5.30 27.00 2.08
CA PHE A 248 -4.74 25.72 2.53
C PHE A 248 -3.77 25.19 1.47
N ILE A 249 -2.54 24.87 1.87
CA ILE A 249 -1.49 24.34 1.00
C ILE A 249 -1.06 23.00 1.56
N ASP A 250 -1.53 21.93 0.90
CA ASP A 250 -1.03 20.60 1.21
C ASP A 250 0.36 20.43 0.58
N GLU A 251 1.18 19.60 1.20
CA GLU A 251 2.58 19.42 0.80
C GLU A 251 3.31 20.77 0.60
N LEU A 252 3.25 21.64 1.60
CA LEU A 252 3.83 22.99 1.57
C LEU A 252 5.29 23.01 1.08
N HIS A 253 6.04 21.93 1.34
CA HIS A 253 7.42 21.76 0.90
C HIS A 253 7.57 21.80 -0.63
N ASN A 254 6.58 21.37 -1.41
CA ASN A 254 6.60 21.44 -2.88
C ASN A 254 6.57 22.87 -3.39
N VAL A 255 5.99 23.80 -2.61
CA VAL A 255 5.93 25.22 -2.96
C VAL A 255 7.17 25.96 -2.47
N VAL A 256 7.76 25.53 -1.34
CA VAL A 256 8.81 26.26 -0.61
C VAL A 256 10.19 25.70 -0.89
N GLY A 257 10.34 24.39 -1.11
CA GLY A 257 11.62 23.68 -1.19
C GLY A 257 12.16 23.38 -2.58
N ALA A 258 11.44 23.69 -3.60
CA ALA A 258 11.75 23.34 -4.98
C ALA A 258 13.01 24.03 -5.59
N GLY A 259 13.87 24.65 -4.80
CA GLY A 259 15.06 25.40 -5.27
C GLY A 259 16.40 24.67 -5.24
N ALA A 260 16.48 23.43 -4.73
CA ALA A 260 17.76 22.75 -4.51
C ALA A 260 18.25 21.88 -5.69
N ALA A 261 17.40 21.54 -6.66
CA ALA A 261 17.81 20.84 -7.87
C ALA A 261 17.82 21.79 -9.07
N GLU A 262 18.83 21.69 -9.93
CA GLU A 262 18.90 22.49 -11.18
C GLU A 262 17.60 22.29 -11.97
N GLY A 263 16.74 23.31 -12.00
CA GLY A 263 15.43 23.28 -12.68
C GLY A 263 14.20 23.25 -11.79
N ALA A 264 14.33 23.17 -10.48
CA ALA A 264 13.19 23.17 -9.57
C ALA A 264 12.59 24.57 -9.36
N ILE A 265 11.27 24.62 -9.15
CA ILE A 265 10.45 25.82 -9.12
C ILE A 265 10.61 26.52 -7.75
N ASP A 266 11.17 27.72 -7.69
CA ASP A 266 11.27 28.48 -6.45
C ASP A 266 10.05 29.41 -6.25
N ALA A 267 8.91 28.80 -5.95
CA ALA A 267 7.68 29.52 -5.64
C ALA A 267 7.77 30.26 -4.28
N SER A 268 8.76 29.90 -3.44
CA SER A 268 8.94 30.53 -2.13
C SER A 268 9.27 32.03 -2.25
N ASN A 269 9.98 32.43 -3.29
CA ASN A 269 10.29 33.84 -3.52
C ASN A 269 9.08 34.69 -3.87
N LEU A 270 8.02 34.09 -4.44
CA LEU A 270 6.74 34.75 -4.71
C LEU A 270 5.90 34.91 -3.44
N MET A 271 5.93 33.92 -2.56
CA MET A 271 5.13 33.92 -1.32
C MET A 271 5.77 34.74 -0.18
N LYS A 272 7.10 34.75 -0.08
CA LYS A 272 7.82 35.45 0.99
C LYS A 272 7.39 36.93 1.18
N PRO A 273 7.23 37.76 0.15
CA PRO A 273 6.79 39.14 0.32
C PRO A 273 5.36 39.26 0.86
N ALA A 274 4.45 38.44 0.39
CA ALA A 274 3.05 38.43 0.83
C ALA A 274 2.89 37.97 2.28
N LEU A 275 3.59 36.89 2.65
CA LEU A 275 3.68 36.42 4.02
C LEU A 275 4.35 37.44 4.95
N ALA A 276 5.40 38.13 4.45
CA ALA A 276 6.13 39.13 5.24
C ALA A 276 5.26 40.34 5.60
N ARG A 277 4.39 40.78 4.69
CA ARG A 277 3.48 41.89 4.89
C ARG A 277 2.17 41.50 5.58
N GLY A 278 1.90 40.21 5.80
CA GLY A 278 0.64 39.72 6.36
C GLY A 278 -0.55 39.82 5.40
N GLU A 279 -0.27 40.00 4.12
CA GLU A 279 -1.28 40.06 3.04
C GLU A 279 -1.84 38.67 2.66
N LEU A 280 -1.14 37.61 3.06
CA LEU A 280 -1.52 36.22 2.87
C LEU A 280 -1.71 35.55 4.22
N GLN A 281 -2.88 34.90 4.41
CA GLN A 281 -3.11 33.93 5.47
C GLN A 281 -3.16 32.54 4.86
N CYS A 282 -2.31 31.65 5.37
CA CYS A 282 -2.28 30.27 4.90
C CYS A 282 -2.15 29.25 6.04
N ILE A 283 -2.66 28.05 5.78
CA ILE A 283 -2.45 26.84 6.57
C ILE A 283 -1.62 25.94 5.71
N GLY A 284 -0.41 25.58 6.14
CA GLY A 284 0.41 24.61 5.45
C GLY A 284 0.28 23.21 6.05
N ALA A 285 0.49 22.15 5.28
CA ALA A 285 0.66 20.80 5.77
C ALA A 285 1.96 20.22 5.19
N THR A 286 2.72 19.49 6.02
CA THR A 286 4.00 18.89 5.61
C THR A 286 4.41 17.76 6.56
N THR A 287 5.46 17.01 6.20
CA THR A 287 6.06 16.01 7.09
C THR A 287 7.13 16.62 8.00
N PRO A 288 7.53 15.94 9.11
CA PRO A 288 8.57 16.45 10.01
C PRO A 288 9.93 16.65 9.33
N GLU A 289 10.31 15.74 8.42
CA GLU A 289 11.59 15.82 7.70
C GLU A 289 11.61 16.98 6.72
N GLU A 290 10.53 17.16 5.96
CA GLU A 290 10.39 18.24 4.99
C GLU A 290 10.26 19.61 5.64
N TYR A 291 9.61 19.68 6.83
CA TYR A 291 9.57 20.90 7.62
C TYR A 291 10.97 21.34 8.02
N ARG A 292 11.79 20.43 8.55
CA ARG A 292 13.17 20.73 8.95
C ARG A 292 14.04 21.17 7.78
N SER A 293 13.94 20.47 6.64
CA SER A 293 14.79 20.76 5.48
C SER A 293 14.40 22.04 4.74
N ASN A 294 13.12 22.36 4.63
CA ASN A 294 12.63 23.41 3.74
C ASN A 294 12.15 24.68 4.46
N ILE A 295 11.63 24.57 5.68
CA ILE A 295 11.02 25.70 6.39
C ILE A 295 11.90 26.15 7.55
N GLU A 296 12.34 25.25 8.40
CA GLU A 296 13.13 25.58 9.59
C GLU A 296 14.51 26.18 9.25
N GLN A 297 15.15 25.69 8.19
CA GLN A 297 16.41 26.24 7.69
C GLN A 297 16.27 27.62 7.03
N ASN A 298 15.04 28.06 6.70
CA ASN A 298 14.78 29.34 6.08
C ASN A 298 14.26 30.35 7.10
N ALA A 299 15.14 31.18 7.65
CA ALA A 299 14.84 32.16 8.71
C ALA A 299 13.69 33.13 8.36
N ALA A 300 13.43 33.41 7.07
CA ALA A 300 12.33 34.26 6.64
C ALA A 300 10.96 33.57 6.77
N LEU A 301 10.90 32.27 6.53
CA LEU A 301 9.69 31.46 6.67
C LEU A 301 9.44 31.04 8.11
N GLU A 302 10.47 30.60 8.83
CA GLU A 302 10.39 30.22 10.24
C GLU A 302 9.77 31.31 11.11
N ARG A 303 10.07 32.59 10.81
CA ARG A 303 9.49 33.74 11.53
C ARG A 303 8.01 33.98 11.21
N ARG A 304 7.44 33.34 10.20
CA ARG A 304 6.06 33.57 9.72
C ARG A 304 5.15 32.40 9.97
N PHE A 305 5.71 31.19 9.96
CA PHE A 305 4.99 29.96 10.22
C PHE A 305 5.06 29.58 11.71
N HIS A 306 3.99 28.94 12.18
CA HIS A 306 3.93 28.39 13.52
C HIS A 306 3.63 26.88 13.44
N PRO A 307 4.51 26.02 14.00
CA PRO A 307 4.31 24.57 13.95
C PRO A 307 3.14 24.14 14.81
N VAL A 308 2.29 23.29 14.25
CA VAL A 308 1.22 22.58 14.92
C VAL A 308 1.44 21.10 14.65
N TRP A 309 1.86 20.38 15.68
CA TRP A 309 2.14 18.95 15.59
C TRP A 309 0.84 18.17 15.54
N VAL A 310 0.77 17.23 14.61
CA VAL A 310 -0.36 16.32 14.38
C VAL A 310 0.16 14.90 14.58
N GLU A 311 -0.19 14.32 15.70
CA GLU A 311 0.22 12.97 16.06
C GLU A 311 -0.76 11.94 15.49
N GLU A 312 -0.30 10.69 15.43
CA GLU A 312 -1.14 9.56 15.07
C GLU A 312 -2.25 9.40 16.13
N PRO A 313 -3.53 9.25 15.77
CA PRO A 313 -4.60 9.02 16.73
C PRO A 313 -4.46 7.63 17.35
N ASP A 314 -4.93 7.48 18.57
CA ASP A 314 -5.01 6.19 19.23
C ASP A 314 -6.03 5.26 18.57
N ILE A 315 -5.99 3.98 18.96
CA ILE A 315 -6.86 2.94 18.42
C ILE A 315 -8.34 3.26 18.71
N GLU A 316 -8.66 3.77 19.90
CA GLU A 316 -10.03 4.06 20.32
C GLU A 316 -10.63 5.21 19.51
N THR A 317 -9.90 6.31 19.36
CA THR A 317 -10.27 7.44 18.50
C THR A 317 -10.42 7.00 17.04
N THR A 318 -9.54 6.13 16.55
CA THR A 318 -9.63 5.58 15.19
C THR A 318 -10.90 4.75 14.98
N ILE A 319 -11.27 3.92 15.95
CA ILE A 319 -12.54 3.16 15.91
C ILE A 319 -13.74 4.10 15.83
N GLU A 320 -13.75 5.20 16.59
CA GLU A 320 -14.81 6.20 16.54
C GLU A 320 -14.88 6.89 15.18
N MET A 321 -13.73 7.28 14.63
CA MET A 321 -13.63 7.83 13.27
C MET A 321 -14.25 6.89 12.23
N LEU A 322 -13.86 5.63 12.23
CA LEU A 322 -14.35 4.62 11.29
C LEU A 322 -15.85 4.35 11.43
N LYS A 323 -16.39 4.33 12.67
CA LYS A 323 -17.82 4.16 12.90
C LYS A 323 -18.65 5.27 12.26
N ILE A 324 -18.15 6.48 12.24
CA ILE A 324 -18.83 7.62 11.65
C ILE A 324 -18.66 7.66 10.13
N LEU A 325 -17.52 7.21 9.61
CA LEU A 325 -17.29 7.09 8.17
C LEU A 325 -18.04 5.89 7.54
N ARG A 326 -18.33 4.85 8.34
CA ARG A 326 -19.00 3.61 7.89
C ARG A 326 -20.20 3.82 6.97
N PRO A 327 -21.20 4.67 7.27
CA PRO A 327 -22.37 4.81 6.41
C PRO A 327 -22.05 5.25 4.99
N LYS A 328 -20.98 6.04 4.80
CA LYS A 328 -20.55 6.50 3.48
C LYS A 328 -19.91 5.35 2.68
N TYR A 329 -19.04 4.54 3.33
CA TYR A 329 -18.45 3.36 2.69
C TYR A 329 -19.50 2.28 2.38
N GLU A 330 -20.43 2.03 3.30
CA GLU A 330 -21.56 1.12 3.08
C GLU A 330 -22.43 1.56 1.89
N ALA A 331 -22.71 2.85 1.77
CA ALA A 331 -23.48 3.40 0.64
C ALA A 331 -22.72 3.30 -0.68
N HIS A 332 -21.41 3.54 -0.67
CA HIS A 332 -20.56 3.48 -1.87
C HIS A 332 -20.41 2.05 -2.40
N HIS A 333 -20.06 1.11 -1.52
CA HIS A 333 -19.79 -0.28 -1.90
C HIS A 333 -21.06 -1.15 -1.91
N LYS A 334 -22.16 -0.68 -1.31
CA LYS A 334 -23.43 -1.43 -1.14
C LYS A 334 -23.25 -2.73 -0.36
N VAL A 335 -22.37 -2.72 0.63
CA VAL A 335 -22.10 -3.82 1.56
C VAL A 335 -22.27 -3.34 2.99
N LYS A 336 -22.50 -4.25 3.93
CA LYS A 336 -22.54 -3.91 5.37
C LYS A 336 -21.18 -4.15 6.00
N ILE A 337 -20.78 -3.24 6.89
CA ILE A 337 -19.54 -3.30 7.64
C ILE A 337 -19.89 -3.50 9.12
N TYR A 338 -19.47 -4.61 9.70
CA TYR A 338 -19.73 -4.91 11.10
C TYR A 338 -18.76 -4.18 12.05
N ASP A 339 -19.16 -4.04 13.31
CA ASP A 339 -18.35 -3.36 14.32
C ASP A 339 -17.05 -4.10 14.62
N ASP A 340 -17.07 -5.43 14.56
CA ASP A 340 -15.88 -6.28 14.71
C ASP A 340 -14.86 -6.08 13.59
N ALA A 341 -15.30 -5.81 12.36
CA ALA A 341 -14.42 -5.45 11.25
C ALA A 341 -13.73 -4.10 11.50
N ILE A 342 -14.46 -3.11 12.01
CA ILE A 342 -13.91 -1.79 12.36
C ILE A 342 -12.86 -1.91 13.46
N VAL A 343 -13.17 -2.66 14.50
CA VAL A 343 -12.23 -2.93 15.60
C VAL A 343 -11.01 -3.71 15.09
N ALA A 344 -11.23 -4.68 14.19
CA ALA A 344 -10.15 -5.45 13.58
C ALA A 344 -9.26 -4.55 12.70
N ALA A 345 -9.84 -3.71 11.82
CA ALA A 345 -9.08 -2.81 10.97
C ALA A 345 -8.17 -1.87 11.79
N SER A 346 -8.67 -1.34 12.91
CA SER A 346 -7.89 -0.47 13.78
C SER A 346 -6.80 -1.24 14.54
N LYS A 347 -7.14 -2.34 15.25
CA LYS A 347 -6.20 -3.08 16.09
C LYS A 347 -5.19 -3.89 15.29
N LEU A 348 -5.67 -4.62 14.27
CA LEU A 348 -4.78 -5.44 13.44
C LEU A 348 -3.96 -4.55 12.50
N GLY A 349 -4.54 -3.47 11.97
CA GLY A 349 -3.82 -2.47 11.19
C GLY A 349 -2.68 -1.84 11.97
N ASP A 350 -2.90 -1.47 13.23
CA ASP A 350 -1.86 -0.93 14.09
C ASP A 350 -0.75 -1.94 14.38
N ARG A 351 -1.14 -3.18 14.69
CA ARG A 351 -0.20 -4.26 15.02
C ARG A 351 0.64 -4.73 13.83
N TYR A 352 0.03 -4.82 12.63
CA TYR A 352 0.63 -5.50 11.48
C TYR A 352 1.13 -4.56 10.37
N LEU A 353 0.61 -3.34 10.28
CA LEU A 353 1.00 -2.36 9.28
C LEU A 353 1.80 -1.22 9.91
N THR A 354 3.08 -1.45 10.14
CA THR A 354 3.97 -0.51 10.83
C THR A 354 4.49 0.62 9.95
N GLU A 355 4.42 0.48 8.61
CA GLU A 355 4.91 1.49 7.67
C GLU A 355 3.91 2.62 7.41
N ARG A 356 2.65 2.45 7.79
CA ARG A 356 1.56 3.42 7.61
C ARG A 356 0.99 3.85 8.95
N ASN A 357 0.39 5.02 9.00
CA ASN A 357 -0.15 5.59 10.23
C ASN A 357 -1.69 5.50 10.27
N LEU A 358 -2.25 5.44 11.48
CA LEU A 358 -3.67 5.62 11.69
C LEU A 358 -4.06 7.11 11.45
N PRO A 359 -5.28 7.41 11.00
CA PRO A 359 -6.35 6.48 10.67
C PRO A 359 -6.28 5.91 9.24
N ASP A 360 -5.40 6.41 8.39
CA ASP A 360 -5.34 6.13 6.95
C ASP A 360 -5.25 4.63 6.66
N LYS A 361 -4.31 3.91 7.30
CA LYS A 361 -4.18 2.45 7.15
C LYS A 361 -5.46 1.68 7.50
N ALA A 362 -6.22 2.14 8.47
CA ALA A 362 -7.46 1.48 8.89
C ALA A 362 -8.63 1.81 7.94
N ILE A 363 -8.65 3.02 7.39
CA ILE A 363 -9.59 3.44 6.35
C ILE A 363 -9.36 2.61 5.08
N ASP A 364 -8.11 2.52 4.62
CA ASP A 364 -7.72 1.73 3.45
C ASP A 364 -8.13 0.25 3.60
N LEU A 365 -7.92 -0.34 4.78
CA LEU A 365 -8.33 -1.72 5.05
C LEU A 365 -9.85 -1.91 4.92
N ILE A 366 -10.65 -0.99 5.42
CA ILE A 366 -12.12 -1.04 5.32
C ILE A 366 -12.55 -0.87 3.86
N ASP A 367 -11.95 0.07 3.15
CA ASP A 367 -12.28 0.37 1.75
C ASP A 367 -11.96 -0.83 0.84
N GLU A 368 -10.77 -1.41 0.98
CA GLU A 368 -10.36 -2.58 0.21
C GLU A 368 -11.18 -3.83 0.56
N ALA A 369 -11.47 -4.05 1.85
CA ALA A 369 -12.32 -5.15 2.29
C ALA A 369 -13.75 -5.03 1.73
N ALA A 370 -14.33 -3.84 1.76
CA ALA A 370 -15.64 -3.58 1.19
C ALA A 370 -15.64 -3.76 -0.34
N SER A 371 -14.58 -3.31 -1.01
CA SER A 371 -14.38 -3.51 -2.45
C SER A 371 -14.26 -4.98 -2.81
N LYS A 372 -13.47 -5.76 -2.05
CA LYS A 372 -13.31 -7.20 -2.23
C LYS A 372 -14.65 -7.94 -2.11
N VAL A 373 -15.38 -7.71 -1.01
CA VAL A 373 -16.71 -8.32 -0.79
C VAL A 373 -17.69 -7.98 -1.93
N ARG A 374 -17.64 -6.74 -2.42
CA ARG A 374 -18.46 -6.33 -3.57
C ARG A 374 -18.08 -7.08 -4.84
N ILE A 375 -16.79 -7.20 -5.14
CA ILE A 375 -16.30 -7.95 -6.31
C ILE A 375 -16.66 -9.41 -6.20
N ASP A 376 -16.45 -10.04 -5.05
CA ASP A 376 -16.77 -11.44 -4.81
C ASP A 376 -18.27 -11.72 -4.98
N THR A 377 -19.12 -10.82 -4.48
CA THR A 377 -20.59 -10.92 -4.66
C THR A 377 -21.05 -10.66 -6.09
N GLN A 378 -20.31 -9.89 -6.89
CA GLN A 378 -20.61 -9.59 -8.29
C GLN A 378 -19.95 -10.57 -9.28
N SER A 379 -18.97 -11.34 -8.86
CA SER A 379 -18.24 -12.34 -9.67
C SER A 379 -19.06 -13.62 -9.83
N MET A 380 -20.28 -13.49 -10.36
CA MET A 380 -21.18 -14.64 -10.54
C MET A 380 -20.66 -15.63 -11.60
N PRO A 381 -20.87 -16.94 -11.39
CA PRO A 381 -20.66 -17.96 -12.40
C PRO A 381 -21.44 -17.67 -13.69
N LYS A 382 -20.95 -18.20 -14.81
CA LYS A 382 -21.59 -17.99 -16.13
C LYS A 382 -23.08 -18.36 -16.14
N ASP A 383 -23.44 -19.42 -15.44
CA ASP A 383 -24.83 -19.90 -15.36
C ASP A 383 -25.78 -18.90 -14.68
N LEU A 384 -25.31 -18.25 -13.62
CA LEU A 384 -26.07 -17.22 -12.92
C LEU A 384 -26.15 -15.92 -13.72
N ARG A 385 -25.09 -15.55 -14.47
CA ARG A 385 -25.13 -14.39 -15.39
C ARG A 385 -26.15 -14.58 -16.50
N VAL A 386 -26.23 -15.77 -17.09
CA VAL A 386 -27.20 -16.08 -18.12
C VAL A 386 -28.63 -15.95 -17.58
N LEU A 387 -28.89 -16.37 -16.34
CA LEU A 387 -30.19 -16.19 -15.70
C LEU A 387 -30.51 -14.73 -15.43
N GLU A 388 -29.53 -13.95 -15.02
CA GLU A 388 -29.69 -12.50 -14.78
C GLU A 388 -29.98 -11.74 -16.08
N GLU A 389 -29.27 -12.06 -17.17
CA GLU A 389 -29.54 -11.52 -18.50
C GLU A 389 -30.94 -11.88 -18.99
N LYS A 390 -31.37 -13.13 -18.75
CA LYS A 390 -32.72 -13.56 -19.09
C LYS A 390 -33.78 -12.80 -18.31
N ILE A 391 -33.58 -12.58 -17.01
CA ILE A 391 -34.48 -11.77 -16.19
C ILE A 391 -34.57 -10.33 -16.73
N ARG A 392 -33.45 -9.77 -17.12
CA ARG A 392 -33.39 -8.42 -17.71
C ARG A 392 -34.15 -8.36 -19.03
N GLN A 393 -33.94 -9.33 -19.93
CA GLN A 393 -34.65 -9.41 -21.20
C GLN A 393 -36.15 -9.52 -20.98
N LEU A 394 -36.60 -10.40 -20.07
CA LEU A 394 -38.03 -10.57 -19.75
C LEU A 394 -38.65 -9.30 -19.17
N ASN A 395 -37.88 -8.52 -18.39
CA ASN A 395 -38.32 -7.24 -17.87
C ASN A 395 -38.48 -6.17 -18.96
N ASP A 396 -37.52 -6.11 -19.88
CA ASP A 396 -37.56 -5.18 -21.02
C ASP A 396 -38.71 -5.53 -21.97
N GLU A 397 -38.97 -6.83 -22.21
CA GLU A 397 -40.14 -7.31 -22.98
C GLU A 397 -41.46 -7.05 -22.26
N GLU A 398 -41.53 -7.17 -20.91
CA GLU A 398 -42.71 -6.84 -20.10
C GLU A 398 -43.04 -5.35 -20.23
N ILE A 399 -42.05 -4.47 -20.18
CA ILE A 399 -42.21 -3.01 -20.34
C ILE A 399 -42.71 -2.71 -21.78
N ALA A 400 -42.08 -3.28 -22.82
CA ALA A 400 -42.49 -3.08 -24.20
C ALA A 400 -43.93 -3.60 -24.47
N ALA A 401 -44.31 -4.76 -23.89
CA ALA A 401 -45.66 -5.27 -24.02
C ALA A 401 -46.71 -4.41 -23.27
N SER A 402 -46.30 -3.75 -22.17
CA SER A 402 -47.17 -2.82 -21.45
C SER A 402 -47.47 -1.55 -22.22
N GLU A 403 -46.51 -1.03 -22.99
CA GLU A 403 -46.66 0.14 -23.86
C GLU A 403 -47.64 -0.13 -25.01
N ILE A 404 -47.74 -1.38 -25.50
CA ILE A 404 -48.63 -1.82 -26.56
C ILE A 404 -50.03 -2.23 -26.00
N VAL A 405 -50.20 -2.19 -24.64
CA VAL A 405 -51.47 -2.53 -23.94
C VAL A 405 -51.90 -3.99 -24.14
N ASP A 406 -50.96 -4.93 -24.35
CA ASP A 406 -51.24 -6.37 -24.43
C ASP A 406 -51.19 -7.01 -23.02
N TYR A 407 -52.26 -6.89 -22.26
CA TYR A 407 -52.35 -7.38 -20.87
C TYR A 407 -52.13 -8.90 -20.74
N LYS A 408 -52.46 -9.69 -21.78
CA LYS A 408 -52.27 -11.15 -21.75
C LYS A 408 -50.80 -11.52 -21.85
N LYS A 409 -50.04 -10.83 -22.72
CA LYS A 409 -48.62 -11.03 -22.89
C LYS A 409 -47.83 -10.49 -21.69
N VAL A 410 -48.23 -9.35 -21.12
CA VAL A 410 -47.65 -8.80 -19.88
C VAL A 410 -47.78 -9.79 -18.72
N ALA A 411 -48.97 -10.44 -18.54
CA ALA A 411 -49.19 -11.42 -17.49
C ALA A 411 -48.32 -12.67 -17.65
N GLN A 412 -48.12 -13.13 -18.87
CA GLN A 412 -47.23 -14.27 -19.17
C GLN A 412 -45.77 -13.95 -18.89
N LEU A 413 -45.28 -12.84 -19.43
CA LEU A 413 -43.89 -12.40 -19.22
C LEU A 413 -43.58 -12.15 -17.74
N LYS A 414 -44.51 -11.58 -17.01
CA LYS A 414 -44.40 -11.39 -15.57
C LYS A 414 -44.29 -12.69 -14.80
N MET A 415 -45.07 -13.72 -15.16
CA MET A 415 -44.96 -15.04 -14.54
C MET A 415 -43.63 -15.70 -14.84
N GLU A 416 -43.14 -15.63 -16.09
CA GLU A 416 -41.84 -16.17 -16.49
C GLU A 416 -40.69 -15.44 -15.77
N ARG A 417 -40.77 -14.11 -15.65
CA ARG A 417 -39.81 -13.32 -14.89
C ARG A 417 -39.76 -13.73 -13.43
N LEU A 418 -40.89 -13.85 -12.76
CA LEU A 418 -40.97 -14.26 -11.36
C LEU A 418 -40.38 -15.65 -11.12
N GLN A 419 -40.64 -16.61 -12.04
CA GLN A 419 -40.05 -17.95 -11.97
C GLN A 419 -38.54 -17.92 -12.17
N ALA A 420 -38.05 -17.12 -13.13
CA ALA A 420 -36.64 -16.94 -13.36
C ALA A 420 -35.94 -16.28 -12.14
N GLU A 421 -36.57 -15.27 -11.51
CA GLU A 421 -36.10 -14.62 -10.28
C GLU A 421 -36.04 -15.61 -9.10
N GLU A 422 -37.04 -16.48 -8.95
CA GLU A 422 -37.03 -17.49 -7.88
C GLU A 422 -35.92 -18.52 -8.09
N ASN A 423 -35.72 -18.98 -9.33
CA ASN A 423 -34.62 -19.89 -9.68
C ASN A 423 -33.24 -19.22 -9.47
N PHE A 424 -33.08 -17.98 -9.92
CA PHE A 424 -31.86 -17.19 -9.70
C PHE A 424 -31.56 -17.06 -8.22
N ASN A 425 -32.54 -16.69 -7.40
CA ASN A 425 -32.37 -16.53 -5.96
C ASN A 425 -32.00 -17.85 -5.26
N LYS A 426 -32.59 -19.00 -5.69
CA LYS A 426 -32.23 -20.30 -5.17
C LYS A 426 -30.81 -20.70 -5.53
N GLN A 427 -30.42 -20.55 -6.79
CA GLN A 427 -29.06 -20.86 -7.25
C GLN A 427 -28.00 -19.92 -6.65
N LYS A 428 -28.30 -18.63 -6.54
CA LYS A 428 -27.45 -17.64 -5.89
C LYS A 428 -27.20 -18.00 -4.42
N LYS A 429 -28.25 -18.37 -3.67
CA LYS A 429 -28.10 -18.83 -2.27
C LYS A 429 -27.22 -20.08 -2.15
N THR A 430 -27.36 -21.01 -3.09
CA THR A 430 -26.58 -22.25 -3.12
C THR A 430 -25.12 -21.96 -3.45
N TRP A 431 -24.87 -21.08 -4.42
CA TRP A 431 -23.54 -20.65 -4.82
C TRP A 431 -22.82 -19.91 -3.69
N VAL A 432 -23.46 -18.91 -3.06
CA VAL A 432 -22.92 -18.17 -1.90
C VAL A 432 -22.54 -19.12 -0.77
N LYS A 433 -23.36 -20.15 -0.49
CA LYS A 433 -23.05 -21.17 0.53
C LYS A 433 -21.91 -22.09 0.11
N LYS A 434 -21.85 -22.50 -1.16
CA LYS A 434 -20.82 -23.41 -1.68
C LYS A 434 -19.45 -22.76 -1.73
N GLU A 435 -19.37 -21.53 -2.20
CA GLU A 435 -18.12 -20.77 -2.31
C GLU A 435 -17.78 -20.02 -1.02
N LYS A 436 -18.59 -20.15 0.04
CA LYS A 436 -18.40 -19.42 1.32
C LYS A 436 -18.23 -17.90 1.14
N ILE A 437 -18.95 -17.32 0.17
CA ILE A 437 -18.85 -15.89 -0.11
C ILE A 437 -19.52 -15.11 1.03
N THR A 438 -18.75 -14.26 1.66
CA THR A 438 -19.27 -13.31 2.65
C THR A 438 -19.93 -12.14 1.92
N THR A 439 -21.13 -11.75 2.38
CA THR A 439 -21.87 -10.59 1.84
C THR A 439 -21.64 -9.32 2.65
N ASN A 440 -20.93 -9.45 3.74
CA ASN A 440 -20.65 -8.39 4.69
C ASN A 440 -19.14 -8.33 4.97
N VAL A 441 -18.66 -7.17 5.40
CA VAL A 441 -17.27 -7.03 5.86
C VAL A 441 -17.21 -7.45 7.32
N GLU A 442 -16.46 -8.50 7.59
CA GLU A 442 -16.24 -9.12 8.90
C GLU A 442 -14.76 -9.06 9.28
N ARG A 443 -14.44 -9.46 10.51
CA ARG A 443 -13.06 -9.53 11.01
C ARG A 443 -12.16 -10.36 10.10
N GLU A 444 -12.67 -11.50 9.63
CA GLU A 444 -11.96 -12.43 8.75
C GLU A 444 -11.58 -11.77 7.42
N THR A 445 -12.47 -10.97 6.85
CA THR A 445 -12.19 -10.23 5.61
C THR A 445 -11.04 -9.26 5.78
N ILE A 446 -11.00 -8.52 6.90
CA ILE A 446 -9.90 -7.62 7.23
C ILE A 446 -8.60 -8.40 7.40
N ALA A 447 -8.64 -9.55 8.08
CA ALA A 447 -7.48 -10.41 8.25
C ALA A 447 -6.92 -10.92 6.92
N GLU A 448 -7.79 -11.28 5.96
CA GLU A 448 -7.39 -11.68 4.61
C GLU A 448 -6.70 -10.56 3.82
N ILE A 449 -7.17 -9.31 3.95
CA ILE A 449 -6.51 -8.17 3.31
C ILE A 449 -5.12 -7.95 3.92
N ILE A 450 -5.04 -7.93 5.25
CA ILE A 450 -3.76 -7.78 5.95
C ILE A 450 -2.79 -8.91 5.56
N ALA A 451 -3.28 -10.15 5.47
CA ALA A 451 -2.48 -11.29 5.02
C ALA A 451 -1.98 -11.09 3.59
N GLY A 452 -2.81 -10.57 2.69
CA GLY A 452 -2.42 -10.23 1.32
C GLY A 452 -1.32 -9.17 1.24
N TRP A 453 -1.39 -8.15 2.10
CA TRP A 453 -0.41 -7.05 2.12
C TRP A 453 0.91 -7.43 2.79
N THR A 454 0.82 -8.18 3.89
CA THR A 454 1.99 -8.49 4.75
C THR A 454 2.61 -9.84 4.47
N GLY A 455 1.89 -10.73 3.78
CA GLY A 455 2.28 -12.13 3.61
C GLY A 455 2.08 -12.98 4.87
N ILE A 456 1.41 -12.46 5.91
CA ILE A 456 1.14 -13.21 7.15
C ILE A 456 -0.06 -14.13 6.90
N PRO A 457 0.01 -15.41 7.27
CA PRO A 457 -1.12 -16.31 7.11
C PRO A 457 -2.36 -15.87 7.87
N VAL A 458 -3.53 -15.97 7.24
CA VAL A 458 -4.84 -15.61 7.85
C VAL A 458 -5.09 -16.40 9.13
N SER A 459 -4.65 -17.66 9.18
CA SER A 459 -4.77 -18.52 10.35
C SER A 459 -4.13 -17.94 11.60
N GLN A 460 -3.04 -17.20 11.47
CA GLN A 460 -2.37 -16.55 12.61
C GLN A 460 -3.09 -15.27 13.06
N ILE A 461 -3.82 -14.63 12.17
CA ILE A 461 -4.54 -13.39 12.48
C ILE A 461 -5.89 -13.69 13.16
N VAL A 462 -6.54 -14.80 12.78
CA VAL A 462 -7.94 -15.11 13.13
C VAL A 462 -8.06 -16.19 14.21
N GLN A 463 -7.19 -17.23 14.20
CA GLN A 463 -7.28 -18.35 15.14
C GLN A 463 -6.77 -17.96 16.53
N ASP A 464 -7.33 -18.64 17.55
CA ASP A 464 -6.80 -18.62 18.92
C ASP A 464 -5.35 -19.12 18.91
N GLU A 465 -4.40 -18.19 18.80
CA GLU A 465 -2.95 -18.45 18.85
C GLU A 465 -2.59 -19.32 20.07
N ALA A 466 -3.38 -19.19 21.15
CA ALA A 466 -3.14 -19.90 22.40
C ALA A 466 -3.16 -21.43 22.24
N ASN A 467 -4.14 -21.99 21.52
CA ASN A 467 -4.24 -23.45 21.35
C ASN A 467 -3.11 -23.99 20.45
N LYS A 468 -2.76 -23.27 19.39
CA LYS A 468 -1.65 -23.64 18.50
C LYS A 468 -0.31 -23.62 19.26
N LEU A 469 -0.09 -22.60 20.10
CA LEU A 469 1.13 -22.49 20.92
C LEU A 469 1.21 -23.55 22.03
N LEU A 470 0.08 -24.04 22.55
CA LEU A 470 0.07 -25.12 23.52
C LEU A 470 0.51 -26.45 22.91
N ASP A 471 0.20 -26.73 21.67
CA ASP A 471 0.59 -27.94 20.95
C ASP A 471 1.93 -27.85 20.21
N MET A 472 2.65 -26.73 20.34
CA MET A 472 3.90 -26.43 19.62
C MET A 472 4.94 -27.53 19.77
N GLU A 473 5.20 -28.01 21.00
CA GLU A 473 6.21 -29.05 21.23
C GLU A 473 5.88 -30.34 20.49
N LYS A 474 4.61 -30.80 20.56
CA LYS A 474 4.17 -32.01 19.88
C LYS A 474 4.38 -31.91 18.34
N ILE A 475 4.05 -30.77 17.77
CA ILE A 475 4.17 -30.54 16.32
C ILE A 475 5.65 -30.51 15.93
N MET A 476 6.49 -29.81 16.69
CA MET A 476 7.91 -29.67 16.37
C MET A 476 8.69 -30.98 16.56
N THR A 477 8.38 -31.78 17.60
CA THR A 477 9.04 -33.09 17.81
C THR A 477 8.77 -34.08 16.70
N THR A 478 7.68 -34.00 15.98
CA THR A 478 7.43 -34.85 14.79
C THR A 478 8.37 -34.54 13.63
N LYS A 479 8.92 -33.35 13.56
CA LYS A 479 9.78 -32.87 12.45
C LYS A 479 11.27 -32.81 12.82
N VAL A 480 11.58 -32.58 14.08
CA VAL A 480 12.95 -32.45 14.58
C VAL A 480 13.22 -33.50 15.65
N ILE A 481 14.03 -34.49 15.30
CA ILE A 481 14.28 -35.65 16.14
C ILE A 481 15.45 -35.38 17.10
N GLY A 482 15.30 -35.83 18.33
CA GLY A 482 16.37 -35.91 19.35
C GLY A 482 16.78 -34.58 19.96
N GLN A 483 15.95 -33.52 19.82
CA GLN A 483 16.23 -32.20 20.38
C GLN A 483 15.06 -31.70 21.27
N ASP A 484 14.41 -32.58 22.01
CA ASP A 484 13.22 -32.27 22.80
C ASP A 484 13.46 -31.13 23.78
N ASN A 485 14.60 -31.14 24.47
CA ASN A 485 14.95 -30.06 25.40
C ASN A 485 15.07 -28.69 24.70
N ALA A 486 15.67 -28.68 23.51
CA ALA A 486 15.79 -27.45 22.70
C ALA A 486 14.40 -26.93 22.27
N ILE A 487 13.50 -27.83 21.86
CA ILE A 487 12.13 -27.50 21.47
C ILE A 487 11.35 -26.93 22.67
N THR A 488 11.45 -27.53 23.86
CA THR A 488 10.76 -27.04 25.06
C THR A 488 11.22 -25.64 25.45
N ILE A 489 12.54 -25.38 25.47
CA ILE A 489 13.08 -24.06 25.80
C ILE A 489 12.55 -22.98 24.83
N ILE A 490 12.54 -23.28 23.52
CA ILE A 490 12.04 -22.36 22.50
C ILE A 490 10.53 -22.15 22.66
N ALA A 491 9.77 -23.19 22.88
CA ALA A 491 8.32 -23.11 23.06
C ALA A 491 7.95 -22.25 24.28
N ASP A 492 8.63 -22.41 25.40
CA ASP A 492 8.42 -21.62 26.61
C ASP A 492 8.77 -20.12 26.38
N ALA A 493 9.86 -19.83 25.69
CA ALA A 493 10.24 -18.46 25.36
C ALA A 493 9.20 -17.78 24.46
N ILE A 494 8.71 -18.48 23.43
CA ILE A 494 7.70 -17.95 22.51
C ILE A 494 6.36 -17.77 23.22
N ARG A 495 5.94 -18.71 24.07
CA ARG A 495 4.73 -18.56 24.89
C ARG A 495 4.82 -17.35 25.81
N ARG A 496 5.97 -17.13 26.44
CA ARG A 496 6.23 -15.97 27.30
C ARG A 496 6.10 -14.66 26.54
N SER A 497 6.64 -14.57 25.34
CA SER A 497 6.53 -13.41 24.46
C SER A 497 5.08 -13.17 24.02
N ARG A 498 4.38 -14.21 23.56
CA ARG A 498 3.01 -14.08 23.03
C ARG A 498 1.94 -13.89 24.11
N SER A 499 2.22 -14.27 25.35
CA SER A 499 1.31 -13.99 26.49
C SER A 499 1.33 -12.52 26.96
N GLY A 500 2.18 -11.67 26.37
CA GLY A 500 2.28 -10.26 26.72
C GLY A 500 3.06 -9.97 28.01
N ILE A 501 3.77 -10.97 28.56
CA ILE A 501 4.60 -10.80 29.76
C ILE A 501 5.95 -10.16 29.41
N GLN A 502 6.43 -10.37 28.19
CA GLN A 502 7.68 -9.81 27.69
C GLN A 502 7.49 -8.34 27.24
N ASP A 503 8.58 -7.55 27.25
CA ASP A 503 8.56 -6.17 26.74
C ASP A 503 8.15 -6.15 25.25
N PRO A 504 7.09 -5.43 24.87
CA PRO A 504 6.58 -5.39 23.50
C PRO A 504 7.55 -4.73 22.50
N LYS A 505 8.59 -4.07 22.97
CA LYS A 505 9.63 -3.47 22.13
C LYS A 505 10.65 -4.47 21.63
N ARG A 506 10.73 -5.66 22.22
CA ARG A 506 11.72 -6.68 21.85
C ARG A 506 11.20 -7.59 20.73
N PRO A 507 12.07 -8.27 19.99
CA PRO A 507 11.69 -9.34 19.04
C PRO A 507 10.84 -10.42 19.73
N ILE A 508 10.06 -11.20 18.95
CA ILE A 508 9.24 -12.33 19.46
C ILE A 508 10.10 -13.32 20.24
N GLY A 509 11.33 -13.55 19.79
CA GLY A 509 12.29 -14.39 20.50
C GLY A 509 13.68 -14.22 19.91
N SER A 510 14.68 -14.33 20.75
CA SER A 510 16.08 -14.25 20.42
C SER A 510 16.84 -15.44 21.00
N PHE A 511 17.46 -16.23 20.14
CA PHE A 511 18.07 -17.51 20.52
C PHE A 511 19.50 -17.62 20.00
N ILE A 512 20.35 -18.25 20.79
CA ILE A 512 21.63 -18.72 20.30
C ILE A 512 21.66 -20.26 20.33
N PHE A 513 21.88 -20.88 19.16
CA PHE A 513 21.91 -22.33 18.99
C PHE A 513 23.37 -22.81 18.96
N LEU A 514 23.73 -23.57 19.97
CA LEU A 514 25.08 -24.07 20.18
C LEU A 514 25.12 -25.58 20.01
N GLY A 515 26.15 -26.07 19.36
CA GLY A 515 26.35 -27.52 19.20
C GLY A 515 27.12 -27.88 17.94
N PRO A 516 27.50 -29.15 17.81
CA PRO A 516 28.28 -29.64 16.68
C PRO A 516 27.55 -29.46 15.34
N THR A 517 28.27 -29.63 14.25
CA THR A 517 27.68 -29.57 12.91
C THR A 517 26.76 -30.78 12.67
N GLY A 518 25.63 -30.58 11.97
CA GLY A 518 24.74 -31.67 11.55
C GLY A 518 23.82 -32.24 12.61
N VAL A 519 23.61 -31.55 13.75
CA VAL A 519 22.67 -31.98 14.82
C VAL A 519 21.25 -31.43 14.67
N GLY A 520 20.98 -30.62 13.64
CA GLY A 520 19.64 -30.14 13.34
C GLY A 520 19.37 -28.66 13.65
N LYS A 521 20.38 -27.82 13.97
CA LYS A 521 20.20 -26.38 14.29
C LYS A 521 19.40 -25.63 13.23
N THR A 522 19.82 -25.73 11.96
CA THR A 522 19.13 -25.07 10.84
C THR A 522 17.76 -25.68 10.54
N GLU A 523 17.59 -27.01 10.77
CA GLU A 523 16.30 -27.67 10.55
C GLU A 523 15.27 -27.24 11.61
N LEU A 524 15.70 -27.07 12.86
CA LEU A 524 14.84 -26.54 13.91
C LEU A 524 14.42 -25.10 13.60
N ALA A 525 15.33 -24.25 13.08
CA ALA A 525 15.00 -22.90 12.65
C ALA A 525 13.96 -22.91 11.51
N LYS A 526 14.11 -23.79 10.50
CA LYS A 526 13.13 -23.95 9.41
C LYS A 526 11.77 -24.42 9.91
N THR A 527 11.78 -25.39 10.82
CA THR A 527 10.54 -25.93 11.42
C THR A 527 9.84 -24.87 12.27
N LEU A 528 10.61 -24.05 12.96
CA LEU A 528 10.08 -22.92 13.73
C LEU A 528 9.48 -21.85 12.81
N ALA A 529 10.15 -21.53 11.69
CA ALA A 529 9.61 -20.61 10.68
C ALA A 529 8.29 -21.14 10.11
N GLU A 530 8.24 -22.42 9.75
CA GLU A 530 7.01 -23.07 9.26
C GLU A 530 5.89 -23.05 10.30
N PHE A 531 6.23 -23.29 11.58
CA PHE A 531 5.23 -23.27 12.65
C PHE A 531 4.70 -21.87 12.94
N MET A 532 5.60 -20.87 13.00
CA MET A 532 5.26 -19.49 13.37
C MET A 532 4.73 -18.67 12.21
N PHE A 533 5.15 -18.96 10.98
CA PHE A 533 4.85 -18.14 9.79
C PHE A 533 4.23 -18.95 8.64
N ASP A 534 3.81 -20.22 8.92
CA ASP A 534 3.17 -21.19 8.01
C ASP A 534 3.95 -21.48 6.71
N ASP A 535 5.19 -21.00 6.59
CA ASP A 535 6.04 -21.24 5.43
C ASP A 535 7.52 -21.35 5.86
N ARG A 536 8.19 -22.38 5.36
CA ARG A 536 9.65 -22.57 5.56
C ARG A 536 10.50 -21.50 4.90
N GLU A 537 9.98 -20.87 3.86
CA GLU A 537 10.67 -19.81 3.12
C GLU A 537 10.58 -18.43 3.83
N ASN A 538 9.75 -18.29 4.87
CA ASN A 538 9.74 -17.11 5.72
C ASN A 538 10.92 -17.11 6.72
N MET A 539 12.07 -17.57 6.25
CA MET A 539 13.34 -17.57 6.96
C MET A 539 14.44 -16.94 6.10
N VAL A 540 15.02 -15.87 6.58
CA VAL A 540 16.20 -15.24 5.98
C VAL A 540 17.45 -15.81 6.65
N ARG A 541 18.32 -16.44 5.87
CA ARG A 541 19.61 -16.91 6.34
C ARG A 541 20.73 -15.96 5.90
N ILE A 542 21.49 -15.48 6.85
CA ILE A 542 22.65 -14.61 6.65
C ILE A 542 23.87 -15.34 7.18
N ASP A 543 24.79 -15.68 6.30
CA ASP A 543 26.04 -16.36 6.64
C ASP A 543 27.08 -15.33 7.10
N MET A 544 27.46 -15.39 8.37
CA MET A 544 28.38 -14.40 8.96
C MET A 544 29.81 -14.53 8.46
N SER A 545 30.18 -15.60 7.76
CA SER A 545 31.45 -15.70 7.07
C SER A 545 31.61 -14.69 5.92
N GLU A 546 30.50 -14.14 5.39
CA GLU A 546 30.54 -13.05 4.42
C GLU A 546 30.72 -11.66 5.04
N TYR A 547 30.60 -11.57 6.38
CA TYR A 547 30.61 -10.31 7.15
C TYR A 547 31.77 -10.24 8.15
N MET A 548 32.91 -10.82 7.78
CA MET A 548 34.14 -10.81 8.57
C MET A 548 34.86 -9.46 8.54
N GLU A 549 34.67 -8.70 7.47
CA GLU A 549 35.34 -7.41 7.26
C GLU A 549 34.42 -6.23 7.58
N LYS A 550 34.98 -5.13 8.08
CA LYS A 550 34.24 -3.92 8.44
C LYS A 550 33.38 -3.36 7.29
N HIS A 551 33.90 -3.41 6.06
CA HIS A 551 33.17 -2.92 4.89
C HIS A 551 31.93 -3.78 4.54
N SER A 552 31.95 -5.05 4.88
CA SER A 552 30.80 -5.93 4.64
C SER A 552 29.64 -5.63 5.59
N VAL A 553 29.90 -5.08 6.78
CA VAL A 553 28.86 -4.75 7.77
C VAL A 553 27.93 -3.65 7.26
N SER A 554 28.46 -2.66 6.51
CA SER A 554 27.62 -1.62 5.90
C SER A 554 26.62 -2.18 4.87
N ARG A 555 26.85 -3.35 4.30
CA ARG A 555 25.86 -4.02 3.42
C ARG A 555 24.63 -4.50 4.17
N LEU A 556 24.72 -4.76 5.50
CA LEU A 556 23.55 -5.16 6.30
C LEU A 556 22.58 -3.99 6.53
N ILE A 557 23.11 -2.80 6.80
CA ILE A 557 22.34 -1.61 7.19
C ILE A 557 22.22 -0.56 6.08
N GLY A 558 22.99 -0.70 4.99
CA GLY A 558 23.11 0.31 3.92
C GLY A 558 24.28 1.27 4.14
N SER A 559 24.77 1.85 3.06
CA SER A 559 25.86 2.82 3.07
C SER A 559 25.38 4.20 3.54
N PRO A 560 26.14 4.92 4.35
CA PRO A 560 25.80 6.30 4.74
C PRO A 560 25.84 7.26 3.53
N PRO A 561 25.21 8.44 3.63
CA PRO A 561 25.18 9.44 2.57
C PRO A 561 26.59 9.79 2.08
N GLY A 562 26.78 9.82 0.76
CA GLY A 562 28.05 10.16 0.12
C GLY A 562 28.97 8.98 -0.21
N TYR A 563 28.62 7.76 0.16
CA TYR A 563 29.36 6.56 -0.22
C TYR A 563 28.69 5.82 -1.39
N VAL A 564 29.50 5.05 -2.14
CA VAL A 564 29.01 4.23 -3.23
C VAL A 564 28.04 3.17 -2.69
N GLY A 565 26.85 3.04 -3.32
CA GLY A 565 25.79 2.13 -2.87
C GLY A 565 24.77 2.76 -1.89
N TYR A 566 24.77 4.07 -1.69
CA TYR A 566 23.79 4.77 -0.83
C TYR A 566 22.32 4.51 -1.25
N ASN A 567 22.07 4.41 -2.56
CA ASN A 567 20.71 4.12 -3.08
C ASN A 567 20.34 2.63 -2.99
N GLU A 568 21.28 1.75 -2.66
CA GLU A 568 21.03 0.35 -2.39
C GLU A 568 20.77 0.22 -0.89
N GLY A 569 19.53 -0.02 -0.49
CA GLY A 569 19.16 -0.25 0.91
C GLY A 569 19.98 -1.39 1.54
N GLY A 570 20.08 -1.43 2.87
CA GLY A 570 20.79 -2.51 3.57
C GLY A 570 20.10 -3.85 3.37
N GLN A 571 20.87 -4.92 3.16
CA GLN A 571 20.31 -6.26 2.92
C GLN A 571 19.37 -6.70 4.04
N LEU A 572 19.77 -6.57 5.30
CA LEU A 572 18.96 -6.95 6.45
C LEU A 572 17.74 -6.04 6.60
N THR A 573 17.94 -4.73 6.52
CA THR A 573 16.89 -3.74 6.72
C THR A 573 15.82 -3.80 5.64
N GLU A 574 16.18 -3.96 4.36
CA GLU A 574 15.25 -4.09 3.26
C GLU A 574 14.43 -5.39 3.32
N LEU A 575 15.06 -6.52 3.70
CA LEU A 575 14.37 -7.79 3.84
C LEU A 575 13.31 -7.73 4.94
N VAL A 576 13.64 -7.14 6.11
CA VAL A 576 12.69 -7.02 7.22
C VAL A 576 11.61 -5.99 6.93
N ARG A 577 11.95 -4.90 6.24
CA ARG A 577 10.98 -3.90 5.81
C ARG A 577 9.93 -4.49 4.89
N ARG A 578 10.35 -5.29 3.90
CA ARG A 578 9.43 -5.94 2.95
C ARG A 578 8.59 -7.04 3.59
N ARG A 579 9.16 -7.78 4.54
CA ARG A 579 8.51 -8.87 5.26
C ARG A 579 8.82 -8.76 6.75
N PRO A 580 8.03 -8.02 7.51
CA PRO A 580 8.29 -7.81 8.95
C PRO A 580 8.05 -9.06 9.80
N TYR A 581 7.37 -10.08 9.25
CA TYR A 581 7.09 -11.36 9.93
C TYR A 581 7.93 -12.47 9.33
N GLN A 582 9.10 -12.69 9.91
CA GLN A 582 10.04 -13.72 9.43
C GLN A 582 11.03 -14.13 10.52
N LEU A 583 11.66 -15.26 10.29
CA LEU A 583 12.78 -15.73 11.10
C LEU A 583 14.09 -15.29 10.45
N ILE A 584 14.97 -14.68 11.24
CA ILE A 584 16.30 -14.27 10.79
C ILE A 584 17.33 -15.21 11.43
N LEU A 585 18.03 -15.94 10.60
CA LEU A 585 19.06 -16.88 11.02
C LEU A 585 20.44 -16.29 10.68
N PHE A 586 21.19 -15.88 11.71
CA PHE A 586 22.61 -15.53 11.58
C PHE A 586 23.44 -16.81 11.77
N ASP A 587 23.95 -17.34 10.67
CA ASP A 587 24.71 -18.60 10.71
C ASP A 587 26.20 -18.32 10.94
N GLU A 588 26.86 -19.15 11.75
CA GLU A 588 28.27 -19.04 12.15
C GLU A 588 28.64 -17.67 12.76
N ILE A 589 27.85 -17.23 13.75
CA ILE A 589 27.94 -15.88 14.35
C ILE A 589 29.33 -15.56 14.93
N GLU A 590 30.10 -16.57 15.33
CA GLU A 590 31.49 -16.42 15.80
C GLU A 590 32.43 -15.87 14.77
N LYS A 591 32.08 -15.91 13.47
CA LYS A 591 32.90 -15.37 12.38
C LYS A 591 32.62 -13.90 12.08
N ALA A 592 31.54 -13.35 12.63
CA ALA A 592 31.11 -11.98 12.35
C ALA A 592 32.11 -10.94 12.84
N HIS A 593 32.23 -9.84 12.09
CA HIS A 593 32.98 -8.67 12.57
C HIS A 593 32.33 -8.10 13.86
N PRO A 594 33.11 -7.56 14.83
CA PRO A 594 32.58 -7.01 16.08
C PRO A 594 31.49 -5.96 15.92
N ASP A 595 31.46 -5.21 14.83
CA ASP A 595 30.43 -4.20 14.57
C ASP A 595 29.03 -4.82 14.30
N VAL A 596 28.96 -6.08 13.86
CA VAL A 596 27.70 -6.83 13.72
C VAL A 596 27.03 -7.01 15.09
N PHE A 597 27.82 -7.23 16.15
CA PHE A 597 27.28 -7.37 17.49
C PHE A 597 26.64 -6.07 17.99
N ASN A 598 27.13 -4.91 17.58
CA ASN A 598 26.53 -3.62 17.92
C ASN A 598 25.14 -3.47 17.23
N ILE A 599 25.00 -3.95 15.99
CA ILE A 599 23.71 -4.00 15.28
C ILE A 599 22.74 -4.93 16.01
N LEU A 600 23.20 -6.12 16.36
CA LEU A 600 22.38 -7.10 17.10
C LEU A 600 21.94 -6.57 18.45
N LEU A 601 22.80 -5.86 19.20
CA LEU A 601 22.43 -5.23 20.47
C LEU A 601 21.26 -4.25 20.28
N GLN A 602 21.31 -3.39 19.27
CA GLN A 602 20.24 -2.44 18.99
C GLN A 602 18.92 -3.17 18.65
N ILE A 603 18.97 -4.24 17.86
CA ILE A 603 17.79 -5.03 17.50
C ILE A 603 17.22 -5.74 18.74
N LEU A 604 18.05 -6.36 19.56
CA LEU A 604 17.63 -7.16 20.72
C LEU A 604 17.12 -6.30 21.89
N GLU A 605 17.58 -5.05 21.99
CA GLU A 605 17.20 -4.13 23.05
C GLU A 605 15.98 -3.28 22.69
N ASP A 606 16.06 -2.60 21.53
CA ASP A 606 15.07 -1.62 21.08
C ASP A 606 14.07 -2.21 20.08
N GLY A 607 14.28 -3.43 19.57
CA GLY A 607 13.47 -4.06 18.52
C GLY A 607 13.43 -3.28 17.21
N ARG A 608 14.41 -2.41 16.99
CA ARG A 608 14.48 -1.55 15.80
C ARG A 608 15.94 -1.35 15.36
N LEU A 609 16.10 -1.06 14.09
CA LEU A 609 17.41 -0.76 13.50
C LEU A 609 17.28 0.42 12.55
N THR A 610 18.14 1.42 12.69
CA THR A 610 18.20 2.56 11.77
C THR A 610 19.13 2.22 10.61
N ASP A 611 18.62 2.35 9.37
CA ASP A 611 19.40 2.10 8.16
C ASP A 611 20.35 3.26 7.84
N GLY A 612 21.22 3.05 6.83
CA GLY A 612 22.18 4.07 6.38
C GLY A 612 21.54 5.35 5.83
N SER A 613 20.25 5.32 5.49
CA SER A 613 19.47 6.48 5.03
C SER A 613 18.72 7.20 6.17
N GLY A 614 18.86 6.73 7.41
CA GLY A 614 18.19 7.31 8.58
C GLY A 614 16.79 6.76 8.84
N ARG A 615 16.32 5.78 8.08
CA ARG A 615 15.00 5.15 8.27
C ARG A 615 15.08 4.10 9.36
N THR A 616 14.08 4.06 10.22
CA THR A 616 13.99 3.06 11.29
C THR A 616 13.14 1.87 10.84
N VAL A 617 13.73 0.67 10.91
CA VAL A 617 13.07 -0.60 10.57
C VAL A 617 12.72 -1.34 11.86
N ASN A 618 11.50 -1.85 11.94
CA ASN A 618 10.96 -2.53 13.12
C ASN A 618 11.21 -4.05 13.05
N PHE A 619 11.82 -4.60 14.11
CA PHE A 619 12.14 -6.02 14.29
C PHE A 619 11.29 -6.71 15.37
N THR A 620 10.32 -6.03 15.98
CA THR A 620 9.51 -6.59 17.09
C THR A 620 8.73 -7.83 16.67
N ASN A 621 8.44 -7.99 15.40
CA ASN A 621 7.69 -9.13 14.85
C ASN A 621 8.60 -10.22 14.26
N THR A 622 9.91 -10.16 14.47
CA THR A 622 10.87 -11.16 13.98
C THR A 622 11.28 -12.13 15.07
N ILE A 623 11.74 -13.32 14.66
CA ILE A 623 12.46 -14.27 15.53
C ILE A 623 13.91 -14.24 15.08
N ILE A 624 14.82 -14.05 16.01
CA ILE A 624 16.26 -13.97 15.75
C ILE A 624 16.93 -15.23 16.29
N ILE A 625 17.62 -15.94 15.41
CA ILE A 625 18.41 -17.12 15.75
C ILE A 625 19.85 -16.90 15.32
N MET A 626 20.78 -17.11 16.20
CA MET A 626 22.22 -17.13 15.95
C MET A 626 22.72 -18.57 16.09
N THR A 627 23.42 -19.11 15.11
CA THR A 627 24.04 -20.45 15.27
C THR A 627 25.54 -20.33 15.47
N SER A 628 26.07 -21.22 16.28
CA SER A 628 27.53 -21.32 16.51
C SER A 628 27.97 -22.76 16.77
N ASN A 629 29.21 -23.02 16.46
CA ASN A 629 29.88 -24.29 16.72
C ASN A 629 30.92 -24.19 17.86
N LEU A 630 30.93 -23.08 18.61
CA LEU A 630 31.85 -22.83 19.72
C LEU A 630 31.75 -23.88 20.82
N GLY A 631 32.88 -24.26 21.38
CA GLY A 631 32.97 -25.20 22.51
C GLY A 631 32.72 -26.64 22.15
N THR A 632 32.52 -26.99 20.86
CA THR A 632 32.19 -28.37 20.44
C THR A 632 33.38 -29.14 19.82
N THR A 633 34.47 -28.42 19.44
CA THR A 633 35.74 -29.03 19.01
C THR A 633 36.62 -29.30 20.21
N GLU A 634 36.92 -30.57 20.47
CA GLU A 634 37.96 -30.94 21.42
C GLU A 634 39.26 -30.28 20.99
N ASN A 635 39.73 -29.28 21.71
CA ASN A 635 41.08 -28.75 21.54
C ASN A 635 42.07 -29.82 22.02
N PRO A 636 42.97 -30.35 21.15
CA PRO A 636 43.95 -31.30 21.57
C PRO A 636 44.93 -30.77 22.62
N LYS A 637 44.91 -29.50 22.93
CA LYS A 637 45.79 -28.86 23.91
C LYS A 637 45.34 -28.97 25.37
N ASP A 638 44.09 -29.29 25.65
CA ASP A 638 43.60 -29.44 27.04
C ASP A 638 43.81 -30.83 27.64
N ASN A 639 44.39 -31.78 26.88
CA ASN A 639 44.72 -33.13 27.34
C ASN A 639 46.12 -33.27 27.95
N ILE A 640 46.84 -32.17 28.22
CA ILE A 640 48.15 -32.20 28.88
C ILE A 640 48.01 -31.66 30.30
N GLY A 641 47.36 -32.35 31.14
CA GLY A 641 47.28 -32.09 32.57
C GLY A 641 46.59 -33.20 33.31
N PHE A 642 47.28 -33.87 34.17
CA PHE A 642 46.91 -34.89 35.15
C PHE A 642 45.40 -35.24 35.24
N LYS A 643 45.04 -36.43 34.77
CA LYS A 643 43.73 -37.03 35.12
C LYS A 643 43.69 -37.25 36.64
N SER A 644 43.01 -36.38 37.35
CA SER A 644 42.57 -36.66 38.72
C SER A 644 41.43 -37.69 38.66
N LEU A 645 41.59 -38.76 39.42
CA LEU A 645 40.76 -39.96 39.51
C LEU A 645 39.39 -39.75 40.24
N THR A 646 38.90 -38.53 40.34
CA THR A 646 37.70 -38.22 41.13
C THR A 646 36.79 -37.23 40.43
N ASP A 647 36.26 -37.53 39.26
CA ASP A 647 35.10 -36.78 38.82
C ASP A 647 34.16 -37.63 37.96
N ASN A 648 33.10 -38.11 38.58
CA ASN A 648 31.87 -38.63 37.99
C ASN A 648 31.00 -37.50 37.43
N ILE A 649 31.63 -36.48 36.80
CA ILE A 649 30.89 -35.46 36.07
C ILE A 649 30.48 -36.03 34.73
N SER A 650 29.20 -36.05 34.46
CA SER A 650 28.68 -36.59 33.20
C SER A 650 29.28 -35.82 31.98
N ASP A 651 29.52 -36.51 30.88
CA ASP A 651 30.07 -35.91 29.67
C ASP A 651 29.21 -34.72 29.18
N LYS A 652 27.92 -34.69 29.53
CA LYS A 652 27.01 -33.57 29.32
C LYS A 652 27.39 -32.32 30.11
N GLU A 653 27.74 -32.45 31.40
CA GLU A 653 28.12 -31.31 32.26
C GLU A 653 29.48 -30.69 31.84
N LYS A 654 30.40 -31.52 31.38
CA LYS A 654 31.68 -31.07 30.84
C LYS A 654 31.50 -30.31 29.54
N LEU A 655 30.63 -30.77 28.65
CA LEU A 655 30.28 -30.09 27.42
C LEU A 655 29.63 -28.73 27.69
N THR A 656 28.67 -28.68 28.61
CA THR A 656 27.97 -27.45 28.97
C THR A 656 28.92 -26.38 29.52
N THR A 657 29.81 -26.78 30.47
CA THR A 657 30.82 -25.86 31.03
C THR A 657 31.84 -25.36 29.98
N SER A 658 32.27 -26.21 29.06
CA SER A 658 33.13 -25.85 27.97
C SER A 658 32.46 -24.84 27.04
N ILE A 659 31.22 -25.06 26.67
CA ILE A 659 30.39 -24.17 25.84
C ILE A 659 30.21 -22.82 26.53
N GLU A 660 29.84 -22.80 27.81
CA GLU A 660 29.68 -21.56 28.57
C GLU A 660 30.95 -20.74 28.69
N SER A 661 32.10 -21.41 28.88
CA SER A 661 33.39 -20.72 28.90
C SER A 661 33.78 -20.14 27.52
N ALA A 662 33.54 -20.89 26.45
CA ALA A 662 33.76 -20.43 25.10
C ALA A 662 32.84 -19.25 24.71
N LEU A 663 31.59 -19.26 25.15
CA LEU A 663 30.66 -18.14 24.97
C LEU A 663 31.15 -16.89 25.64
N LYS A 664 31.53 -16.96 26.90
CA LYS A 664 32.04 -15.81 27.69
C LYS A 664 33.34 -15.24 27.14
N SER A 665 34.16 -16.06 26.47
CA SER A 665 35.40 -15.60 25.86
C SER A 665 35.20 -14.96 24.50
N THR A 666 34.14 -15.32 23.77
CA THR A 666 33.89 -14.87 22.39
C THR A 666 32.92 -13.71 22.31
N PHE A 667 31.89 -13.73 23.11
CA PHE A 667 30.82 -12.71 23.08
C PHE A 667 30.90 -11.79 24.28
N ARG A 668 30.56 -10.51 24.06
CA ARG A 668 30.47 -9.54 25.14
C ARG A 668 29.34 -9.91 26.09
N PRO A 669 29.53 -9.75 27.43
CA PRO A 669 28.47 -10.04 28.41
C PRO A 669 27.16 -9.32 28.15
N GLU A 670 27.22 -8.10 27.56
CA GLU A 670 26.05 -7.31 27.19
C GLU A 670 25.15 -8.03 26.18
N LEU A 671 25.75 -8.65 25.15
CA LEU A 671 24.99 -9.40 24.14
C LEU A 671 24.35 -10.65 24.74
N ILE A 672 25.12 -11.40 25.56
CA ILE A 672 24.61 -12.63 26.20
C ILE A 672 23.41 -12.35 27.09
N ASN A 673 23.42 -11.23 27.83
CA ASN A 673 22.34 -10.82 28.72
C ASN A 673 21.08 -10.34 27.98
N ARG A 674 21.15 -10.06 26.67
CA ARG A 674 20.02 -9.62 25.84
C ARG A 674 19.36 -10.75 25.07
N ILE A 675 20.03 -11.89 24.97
CA ILE A 675 19.50 -13.09 24.34
C ILE A 675 18.50 -13.75 25.32
N ASP A 676 17.32 -14.10 24.83
CA ASP A 676 16.27 -14.70 25.65
C ASP A 676 16.67 -16.08 26.16
N GLU A 677 17.22 -16.95 25.27
CA GLU A 677 17.61 -18.30 25.66
C GLU A 677 18.83 -18.80 24.88
N ILE A 678 19.67 -19.55 25.60
CA ILE A 678 20.81 -20.26 25.03
C ILE A 678 20.43 -21.73 24.87
N VAL A 679 20.37 -22.21 23.65
CA VAL A 679 19.88 -23.54 23.32
C VAL A 679 21.05 -24.45 22.93
N ILE A 680 21.33 -25.45 23.72
CA ILE A 680 22.41 -26.42 23.51
C ILE A 680 21.85 -27.65 22.81
N PHE A 681 22.38 -27.98 21.65
CA PHE A 681 22.02 -29.15 20.84
C PHE A 681 22.86 -30.35 21.21
N ASN A 682 22.20 -31.47 21.50
CA ASN A 682 22.84 -32.73 21.82
C ASN A 682 23.34 -33.47 20.55
N LYS A 683 24.40 -34.27 20.68
CA LYS A 683 24.81 -35.23 19.65
C LYS A 683 23.70 -36.25 19.42
N LEU A 684 23.47 -36.62 18.18
CA LEU A 684 22.45 -37.59 17.79
C LEU A 684 22.96 -39.03 18.02
N ASN A 685 22.08 -39.92 18.49
CA ASN A 685 22.37 -41.36 18.62
C ASN A 685 21.93 -42.12 17.34
N GLU A 686 22.30 -43.44 17.28
CA GLU A 686 21.99 -44.27 16.10
C GLU A 686 20.47 -44.48 15.91
N GLU A 687 19.68 -44.55 16.94
CA GLU A 687 18.22 -44.70 16.86
C GLU A 687 17.59 -43.43 16.23
N GLN A 688 17.98 -42.27 16.72
CA GLN A 688 17.54 -40.98 16.21
C GLN A 688 17.94 -40.78 14.76
N MET A 689 19.11 -41.26 14.34
CA MET A 689 19.52 -41.27 12.95
C MET A 689 18.60 -42.11 12.06
N GLY A 690 18.16 -43.27 12.56
CA GLY A 690 17.17 -44.09 11.87
C GLY A 690 15.84 -43.37 11.65
N GLU A 691 15.36 -42.63 12.65
CA GLU A 691 14.15 -41.80 12.55
C GLU A 691 14.35 -40.63 11.54
N ILE A 692 15.51 -39.99 11.52
CA ILE A 692 15.84 -38.93 10.56
C ILE A 692 15.82 -39.47 9.12
N ILE A 693 16.39 -40.67 8.90
CA ILE A 693 16.31 -41.33 7.58
C ILE A 693 14.86 -41.53 7.16
N GLN A 694 13.98 -41.97 8.08
CA GLN A 694 12.57 -42.12 7.76
C GLN A 694 11.89 -40.79 7.39
N LEU A 695 12.21 -39.68 8.07
CA LEU A 695 11.74 -38.34 7.70
C LEU A 695 12.21 -37.92 6.32
N ILE A 696 13.47 -38.13 5.97
CA ILE A 696 14.00 -37.81 4.65
C ILE A 696 13.30 -38.67 3.57
N ILE A 697 13.05 -39.93 3.83
CA ILE A 697 12.31 -40.80 2.89
C ILE A 697 10.85 -40.35 2.75
N ASN A 698 10.22 -39.90 3.81
CA ASN A 698 8.86 -39.32 3.73
C ASN A 698 8.85 -38.05 2.89
N GLU A 699 9.87 -37.19 2.97
CA GLU A 699 10.03 -36.03 2.05
C GLU A 699 10.20 -36.47 0.58
N VAL A 700 10.92 -37.57 0.33
CA VAL A 700 11.05 -38.13 -1.03
C VAL A 700 9.69 -38.68 -1.49
N ASN A 701 8.98 -39.38 -0.62
CA ASN A 701 7.64 -39.92 -0.92
C ASN A 701 6.64 -38.82 -1.27
N SER A 702 6.62 -37.70 -0.54
CA SER A 702 5.72 -36.59 -0.86
C SER A 702 5.99 -35.98 -2.25
N ARG A 703 7.25 -35.98 -2.70
CA ARG A 703 7.60 -35.55 -4.08
C ARG A 703 7.22 -36.59 -5.15
N LEU A 704 7.14 -37.87 -4.77
CA LEU A 704 6.72 -38.96 -5.65
C LEU A 704 5.21 -39.18 -5.68
N GLU A 705 4.44 -38.50 -4.82
CA GLU A 705 3.00 -38.61 -4.71
C GLU A 705 2.29 -38.22 -6.02
N GLU A 706 2.82 -37.24 -6.76
CA GLU A 706 2.31 -36.87 -8.10
C GLU A 706 2.44 -38.01 -9.12
N GLN A 707 3.40 -38.92 -8.91
CA GLN A 707 3.64 -40.09 -9.77
C GLN A 707 2.97 -41.37 -9.22
N GLU A 708 2.30 -41.27 -8.06
CA GLU A 708 1.64 -42.38 -7.35
C GLU A 708 2.62 -43.52 -7.03
N ILE A 709 3.88 -43.18 -6.69
CA ILE A 709 4.93 -44.13 -6.31
C ILE A 709 5.33 -43.91 -4.85
N SER A 710 5.58 -44.95 -4.09
CA SER A 710 6.05 -44.85 -2.71
C SER A 710 7.27 -45.77 -2.45
N ILE A 711 8.14 -45.29 -1.52
CA ILE A 711 9.38 -46.00 -1.13
C ILE A 711 9.21 -46.44 0.33
N ILE A 712 9.56 -47.72 0.59
CA ILE A 712 9.65 -48.26 1.96
C ILE A 712 11.04 -48.84 2.16
N LEU A 713 11.68 -48.42 3.29
CA LEU A 713 12.97 -48.99 3.69
C LEU A 713 12.75 -50.25 4.59
N SER A 714 13.55 -51.28 4.34
CA SER A 714 13.68 -52.38 5.30
C SER A 714 14.53 -51.96 6.50
N LYS A 715 14.35 -52.61 7.67
CA LYS A 715 15.18 -52.35 8.83
C LYS A 715 16.68 -52.54 8.59
N SER A 716 17.05 -53.51 7.73
CA SER A 716 18.43 -53.75 7.30
C SER A 716 18.96 -52.58 6.46
N ALA A 717 18.16 -52.05 5.53
CA ALA A 717 18.53 -50.90 4.73
C ALA A 717 18.72 -49.63 5.57
N THR A 718 17.82 -49.40 6.53
CA THR A 718 17.98 -48.28 7.46
C THR A 718 19.27 -48.40 8.28
N LYS A 719 19.57 -49.59 8.84
CA LYS A 719 20.79 -49.80 9.59
C LYS A 719 22.06 -49.56 8.74
N TRP A 720 22.04 -50.05 7.52
CA TRP A 720 23.17 -49.84 6.58
C TRP A 720 23.36 -48.35 6.23
N LEU A 721 22.27 -47.61 6.05
CA LEU A 721 22.32 -46.18 5.80
C LEU A 721 22.87 -45.41 6.99
N VAL A 722 22.52 -45.80 8.22
CA VAL A 722 23.07 -45.22 9.44
C VAL A 722 24.59 -45.51 9.51
N GLU A 723 25.01 -46.77 9.34
CA GLU A 723 26.44 -47.16 9.41
C GLU A 723 27.30 -46.45 8.38
N ASN A 724 26.79 -46.23 7.17
CA ASN A 724 27.55 -45.59 6.07
C ASN A 724 27.34 -44.07 5.99
N GLY A 725 26.32 -43.54 6.67
CA GLY A 725 25.94 -42.11 6.67
C GLY A 725 26.28 -41.38 7.95
N PHE A 726 26.70 -42.08 8.99
CA PHE A 726 27.08 -41.46 10.24
C PHE A 726 28.56 -41.07 10.22
N ASP A 727 28.82 -39.83 10.53
CA ASP A 727 30.14 -39.30 10.79
C ASP A 727 30.13 -38.63 12.15
N LYS A 728 31.12 -38.98 13.01
CA LYS A 728 31.20 -38.42 14.36
C LYS A 728 31.41 -36.92 14.40
N ASP A 729 32.01 -36.35 13.36
CA ASP A 729 32.32 -34.92 13.29
C ASP A 729 31.25 -34.12 12.52
N TYR A 730 30.61 -34.77 11.52
CA TYR A 730 29.60 -34.09 10.65
C TYR A 730 28.16 -34.48 10.91
N GLY A 731 27.89 -35.33 11.92
CA GLY A 731 26.54 -35.72 12.35
C GLY A 731 25.68 -36.33 11.24
N ALA A 732 24.42 -35.85 11.12
CA ALA A 732 23.47 -36.31 10.12
C ALA A 732 23.63 -35.67 8.72
N ARG A 733 24.56 -34.72 8.53
CA ARG A 733 24.74 -34.02 7.23
C ARG A 733 25.10 -34.94 6.08
N PRO A 734 25.93 -35.98 6.25
CA PRO A 734 26.22 -36.94 5.19
C PRO A 734 25.05 -37.83 4.78
N LEU A 735 24.06 -38.09 5.67
CA LEU A 735 22.90 -38.95 5.40
C LEU A 735 22.11 -38.49 4.16
N ARG A 736 21.84 -37.22 4.01
CA ARG A 736 21.11 -36.71 2.86
C ARG A 736 21.86 -36.95 1.54
N ARG A 737 23.18 -36.83 1.54
CA ARG A 737 24.00 -37.10 0.37
C ARG A 737 24.03 -38.60 0.02
N ILE A 738 24.02 -39.47 1.03
CA ILE A 738 24.02 -40.92 0.82
C ILE A 738 22.64 -41.34 0.28
N ILE A 739 21.55 -40.86 0.84
CA ILE A 739 20.20 -41.12 0.34
C ILE A 739 20.09 -40.66 -1.11
N GLN A 740 20.54 -39.45 -1.44
CA GLN A 740 20.55 -38.92 -2.79
C GLN A 740 21.34 -39.84 -3.75
N ARG A 741 22.57 -40.20 -3.38
CA ARG A 741 23.43 -40.99 -4.24
C ARG A 741 23.00 -42.46 -4.37
N LYS A 742 22.49 -43.06 -3.31
CA LYS A 742 22.22 -44.49 -3.23
C LYS A 742 20.77 -44.86 -3.40
N ILE A 743 19.84 -43.91 -3.23
CA ILE A 743 18.41 -44.15 -3.40
C ILE A 743 17.86 -43.28 -4.52
N GLU A 744 17.92 -41.92 -4.40
CA GLU A 744 17.25 -41.04 -5.37
C GLU A 744 17.83 -41.18 -6.78
N ASN A 745 19.16 -41.15 -6.93
CA ASN A 745 19.81 -41.28 -8.26
C ASN A 745 19.57 -42.62 -8.97
N PRO A 746 19.69 -43.78 -8.30
CA PRO A 746 19.35 -45.07 -8.95
C PRO A 746 17.85 -45.16 -9.27
N LEU A 747 16.99 -44.72 -8.34
CA LEU A 747 15.54 -44.77 -8.50
C LEU A 747 15.07 -43.90 -9.65
N SER A 748 15.63 -42.69 -9.82
CA SER A 748 15.28 -41.80 -10.92
C SER A 748 15.55 -42.42 -12.28
N LYS A 749 16.63 -43.20 -12.41
CA LYS A 749 16.93 -43.95 -13.66
C LYS A 749 15.88 -45.01 -13.93
N GLU A 750 15.51 -45.79 -12.90
CA GLU A 750 14.51 -46.86 -13.03
C GLU A 750 13.11 -46.31 -13.36
N ILE A 751 12.76 -45.15 -12.80
CA ILE A 751 11.49 -44.46 -13.11
C ILE A 751 11.50 -43.97 -14.56
N LEU A 752 12.57 -43.35 -15.01
CA LEU A 752 12.72 -42.89 -16.39
C LEU A 752 12.72 -44.01 -17.41
N LEU A 753 13.17 -45.22 -17.02
CA LEU A 753 13.09 -46.45 -17.83
C LEU A 753 11.70 -47.12 -17.79
N HIS A 754 10.74 -46.51 -17.12
CA HIS A 754 9.37 -47.01 -16.92
C HIS A 754 9.32 -48.42 -16.28
N ASN A 755 10.35 -48.79 -15.47
CA ASN A 755 10.36 -50.04 -14.73
C ASN A 755 9.39 -50.01 -13.54
N TYR A 756 8.98 -48.81 -13.10
CA TYR A 756 7.93 -48.58 -12.09
C TYR A 756 6.75 -47.86 -12.72
N THR A 757 5.56 -48.27 -12.30
CA THR A 757 4.27 -47.70 -12.78
C THR A 757 3.50 -47.13 -11.61
N LYS A 758 2.41 -46.41 -11.90
CA LYS A 758 1.50 -45.88 -10.92
C LYS A 758 1.05 -46.99 -9.93
N ASP A 759 0.88 -46.63 -8.66
CA ASP A 759 0.56 -47.50 -7.55
C ASP A 759 1.69 -48.49 -7.13
N ASP A 760 2.88 -48.36 -7.68
CA ASP A 760 3.99 -49.26 -7.29
C ASP A 760 4.61 -48.80 -5.94
N GLN A 761 4.70 -49.75 -5.02
CA GLN A 761 5.43 -49.59 -3.76
C GLN A 761 6.83 -50.22 -3.88
N ILE A 762 7.86 -49.40 -3.74
CA ILE A 762 9.25 -49.81 -3.93
C ILE A 762 9.87 -50.14 -2.56
N LYS A 763 10.20 -51.39 -2.34
CA LYS A 763 10.91 -51.81 -1.14
C LYS A 763 12.41 -51.75 -1.41
N VAL A 764 13.13 -51.04 -0.58
CA VAL A 764 14.58 -50.93 -0.57
C VAL A 764 15.16 -51.89 0.48
N ASP A 765 15.97 -52.83 0.06
CA ASP A 765 16.59 -53.81 0.95
C ASP A 765 18.09 -53.98 0.62
N ILE A 766 18.83 -54.76 1.40
CA ILE A 766 20.25 -55.03 1.21
C ILE A 766 20.43 -56.44 0.63
N LYS A 767 21.20 -56.52 -0.47
CA LYS A 767 21.78 -57.78 -0.97
C LYS A 767 23.26 -57.59 -1.28
N ASN A 768 24.11 -58.48 -0.81
CA ASN A 768 25.56 -58.45 -1.05
C ASN A 768 26.22 -57.09 -0.70
N GLY A 769 25.80 -56.45 0.41
CA GLY A 769 26.40 -55.18 0.86
C GLY A 769 25.96 -53.95 0.03
N SER A 770 25.05 -54.08 -0.94
CA SER A 770 24.48 -52.98 -1.73
C SER A 770 22.99 -52.91 -1.62
N LEU A 771 22.42 -51.66 -1.74
CA LEU A 771 20.99 -51.43 -1.76
C LEU A 771 20.37 -51.98 -3.05
N THR A 772 19.28 -52.71 -2.91
CA THR A 772 18.49 -53.28 -4.02
C THR A 772 17.06 -52.83 -3.95
N PHE A 773 16.46 -52.54 -5.11
CA PHE A 773 15.11 -52.07 -5.26
C PHE A 773 14.23 -53.21 -5.75
N SER A 774 13.12 -53.50 -5.08
CA SER A 774 12.15 -54.53 -5.48
C SER A 774 10.73 -53.97 -5.38
N LYS A 775 9.87 -54.40 -6.31
CA LYS A 775 8.43 -54.08 -6.20
C LYS A 775 7.83 -54.91 -5.05
N ASN A 776 7.15 -54.24 -4.16
CA ASN A 776 6.39 -54.90 -3.11
C ASN A 776 5.06 -55.32 -3.73
N GLY A 777 5.02 -56.44 -4.40
CA GLY A 777 3.84 -56.93 -5.11
C GLY A 777 2.76 -57.40 -4.15
N ILE A 778 1.61 -56.73 -4.15
CA ILE A 778 0.35 -57.43 -3.93
C ILE A 778 0.15 -58.30 -5.18
N GLU A 779 0.34 -59.64 -5.07
CA GLU A 779 -0.07 -60.61 -6.09
C GLU A 779 -1.59 -60.44 -6.34
N LYS A 780 -1.96 -59.56 -7.26
CA LYS A 780 -3.25 -59.66 -7.95
C LYS A 780 -3.12 -60.82 -8.90
N SER A 781 -3.67 -62.00 -8.55
CA SER A 781 -3.74 -63.19 -9.40
C SER A 781 -4.23 -62.77 -10.80
N ARG A 782 -3.29 -62.75 -11.75
CA ARG A 782 -3.57 -62.70 -13.15
C ARG A 782 -4.26 -64.03 -13.53
N LYS A 783 -5.59 -64.04 -13.54
CA LYS A 783 -6.34 -65.09 -14.28
C LYS A 783 -5.99 -64.93 -15.75
N ASN A 784 -5.21 -65.92 -16.22
CA ASN A 784 -4.96 -66.19 -17.64
C ASN A 784 -6.27 -66.18 -18.43
N LYS A 785 -6.50 -65.14 -19.24
CA LYS A 785 -7.38 -65.24 -20.41
C LYS A 785 -6.48 -65.45 -21.62
N GLY A 786 -6.54 -66.73 -22.12
CA GLY A 786 -5.81 -67.12 -23.29
C GLY A 786 -6.03 -66.24 -24.50
N VAL A 787 -4.92 -65.91 -25.11
CA VAL A 787 -4.90 -65.27 -26.44
C VAL A 787 -5.08 -66.40 -27.45
N LYS A 788 -6.26 -66.46 -28.09
CA LYS A 788 -6.43 -67.12 -29.37
C LYS A 788 -5.88 -66.21 -30.46
N GLN A 789 -4.80 -66.70 -31.09
CA GLN A 789 -4.35 -66.21 -32.38
C GLN A 789 -5.51 -66.30 -33.38
N LEU A 790 -5.78 -65.26 -34.12
CA LEU A 790 -6.40 -65.32 -35.43
C LEU A 790 -5.59 -64.46 -36.38
N VAL A 791 -4.96 -65.16 -37.31
CA VAL A 791 -4.38 -64.72 -38.56
C VAL A 791 -5.54 -64.23 -39.43
N HIS A 792 -5.48 -63.01 -39.90
CA HIS A 792 -5.63 -62.63 -41.32
C HIS A 792 -5.29 -61.16 -41.47
#